data_517b2f184808b14ec5b60e41b3b682cc
#
_entry.id   517b2f184808b14ec5b60e41b3b682cc
#
_cell.length_a   1.000
_cell.length_b   1.000
_cell.length_c   1.000
_cell.angle_alpha   90.00
_cell.angle_beta   90.00
_cell.angle_gamma   90.00
#
_symmetry.space_group_name_H-M   'P 1'
#
loop_
_entity.id
_entity.type
_entity.pdbx_description
1 polymer ?
#
loop_
_entity_poly.entity_id
_entity_poly.type
_entity_poly.pdbx_seq_one_letter_code
_entity_poly.pdbx_strand_id
1 'polypeptide(L)'
;RERSASSALPPLYFLHVWFARRPLVASRAGVLGSLLPSSFRREDFLELLGIPADVDLQKAQDRLAQAKASGVKLQENPFWWDRAFEHTPSIRELEKLYGVLREFWGVERPLVVDPMAGGGSIPFEAMRLGLPVVAGDLNPVAFLCLKGTLEYPAKFGKKLLPAVENFCREVHEAAKAELEEFFPKQPGEKVYAYLWARTIRCSSCGLVIPLSPNWWIVRTGKDEESVAVRLVIPKNGDVCSFEIVSSPRRHGLNPDKGTVKGGSVECPRCHTVIDGEEVKRIAQKGQMGHQLYCVCVKNRGLGKNRAKWDFRAPTKQENEAVGRAELRLKEKLPRWTALGLVPSEIIPEGLKTREPLNFGMSGWCDLFNPRQLLTHLTYLEKFQQAKGKLFADAKEGSEEWEFAAAVATYGAMVFDTCVDYNCLLSLWHSTRSLIAHMMSLQAFPFKWSYAEWNQLVPNGGYDWALSKVLDALKEIVELLSETPPHPVVYCGSATAIPLNDKSVPCIVVDPPYAENVMYAEVSDFFYVWLKRLLGDIFPDAFKTTLTEKEEEAVANPARFKGMGKSAKKLALEDYRTKMEACFREMHRILQDDGVMTVMFTHRAAEAWSSLATALMNAGFTFISSWPVHTEPPDKYAKRGKGVLKVTVLLTCRKRKANHPGIWEHIIDELRQVAKQKIEEYSRLGINGPDLKVSVYGPVLGKFADYYPVKTATGKEIDPQQALDLVTDVLNEKFLQEAGIQNADKETAAYLNLLATFPNIQTEYEEARLATVFGGLVTLDTLDVKGQYGLIEKKGKDIRILSARERHAQGIIDPYDTKTLKTVIDYVHAAILLYERGGLIQTKRLIQEKALDTAGSPFTAVLQAYARYAENTTNENFKKDAAIAKPLLTALGKTLELAPKKEERLDHYFRES
;
A
#
# COMPACT_ATOMS: atom_id res chain seq x y z
N ARG A 1 -9.43 11.25 4.92
CA ARG A 1 -8.55 11.93 5.91
C ARG A 1 -7.88 11.00 6.89
N GLU A 2 -8.45 9.84 7.20
CA GLU A 2 -7.92 8.86 8.14
C GLU A 2 -6.44 8.53 7.91
N ARG A 3 -5.97 8.55 6.64
CA ARG A 3 -4.57 8.27 6.27
C ARG A 3 -3.75 9.50 5.87
N SER A 4 -4.23 10.71 6.10
CA SER A 4 -3.58 11.93 5.61
C SER A 4 -2.31 12.33 6.36
N ALA A 5 -2.13 11.90 7.59
CA ALA A 5 -0.92 12.13 8.39
C ALA A 5 -0.62 10.92 9.27
N SER A 6 0.65 10.59 9.46
CA SER A 6 1.08 9.46 10.30
C SER A 6 0.70 9.60 11.77
N SER A 7 0.53 10.83 12.26
CA SER A 7 0.09 11.14 13.64
C SER A 7 -1.43 11.12 13.82
N ALA A 8 -2.17 10.77 12.79
CA ALA A 8 -3.63 10.84 12.73
C ALA A 8 -4.26 9.51 12.32
N LEU A 9 -3.50 8.45 12.38
CA LEU A 9 -3.99 7.10 12.08
C LEU A 9 -4.79 6.56 13.27
N PRO A 10 -5.80 5.70 13.02
CA PRO A 10 -6.50 4.98 14.07
C PRO A 10 -5.57 4.15 14.97
N PRO A 11 -5.96 3.90 16.25
CA PRO A 11 -5.11 3.21 17.22
C PRO A 11 -4.67 1.81 16.77
N LEU A 12 -5.50 1.10 16.01
CA LEU A 12 -5.19 -0.23 15.49
C LEU A 12 -3.86 -0.28 14.72
N TYR A 13 -3.49 0.83 14.05
CA TYR A 13 -2.23 0.93 13.30
C TYR A 13 -0.99 0.97 14.20
N PHE A 14 -1.16 1.37 15.46
CA PHE A 14 -0.07 1.51 16.41
C PHE A 14 0.10 0.29 17.32
N LEU A 15 -0.91 -0.58 17.40
CA LEU A 15 -0.86 -1.76 18.25
C LEU A 15 0.18 -2.78 17.75
N HIS A 16 0.06 -3.20 16.51
CA HIS A 16 1.01 -4.09 15.84
C HIS A 16 1.02 -3.82 14.34
N VAL A 17 2.07 -4.23 13.63
CA VAL A 17 2.12 -4.15 12.16
C VAL A 17 1.15 -5.18 11.55
N TRP A 18 0.26 -4.70 10.68
CA TRP A 18 -0.50 -5.53 9.75
C TRP A 18 -0.54 -4.85 8.38
N PHE A 19 -0.33 -5.59 7.31
CA PHE A 19 0.09 -5.06 6.01
C PHE A 19 -1.04 -4.40 5.21
N ALA A 20 -2.30 -4.76 5.45
CA ALA A 20 -3.45 -4.31 4.67
C ALA A 20 -4.64 -3.95 5.54
N ARG A 21 -4.48 -2.96 6.44
CA ARG A 21 -5.61 -2.46 7.23
C ARG A 21 -6.52 -1.57 6.41
N ARG A 22 -7.83 -1.77 6.55
CA ARG A 22 -8.83 -0.91 5.92
C ARG A 22 -9.11 0.33 6.75
N PRO A 23 -9.47 1.48 6.12
CA PRO A 23 -9.96 2.63 6.86
C PRO A 23 -11.21 2.27 7.67
N LEU A 24 -11.26 2.69 8.93
CA LEU A 24 -12.36 2.33 9.84
C LEU A 24 -13.71 2.83 9.33
N VAL A 25 -13.77 4.07 8.83
CA VAL A 25 -15.03 4.64 8.29
C VAL A 25 -15.54 3.85 7.08
N ALA A 26 -14.64 3.39 6.20
CA ALA A 26 -15.02 2.55 5.06
C ALA A 26 -15.49 1.16 5.53
N SER A 27 -14.86 0.60 6.56
CA SER A 27 -15.27 -0.65 7.18
C SER A 27 -16.67 -0.54 7.81
N ARG A 28 -16.93 0.55 8.56
CA ARG A 28 -18.23 0.84 9.13
C ARG A 28 -19.32 1.00 8.04
N ALA A 29 -18.98 1.73 6.96
CA ALA A 29 -19.88 1.88 5.83
C ALA A 29 -20.21 0.53 5.15
N GLY A 30 -19.22 -0.36 5.03
CA GLY A 30 -19.42 -1.71 4.52
C GLY A 30 -20.35 -2.55 5.39
N VAL A 31 -20.16 -2.50 6.73
CA VAL A 31 -21.03 -3.20 7.68
C VAL A 31 -22.46 -2.65 7.63
N LEU A 32 -22.62 -1.35 7.75
CA LEU A 32 -23.95 -0.69 7.71
C LEU A 32 -24.65 -0.92 6.37
N GLY A 33 -23.93 -0.76 5.24
CA GLY A 33 -24.50 -0.96 3.91
C GLY A 33 -24.88 -2.41 3.61
N SER A 34 -24.34 -3.38 4.37
CA SER A 34 -24.71 -4.80 4.28
C SER A 34 -25.96 -5.14 5.06
N LEU A 35 -26.23 -4.37 6.14
CA LEU A 35 -27.29 -4.68 7.10
C LEU A 35 -28.55 -3.84 6.91
N LEU A 36 -28.43 -2.63 6.40
CA LEU A 36 -29.53 -1.66 6.32
C LEU A 36 -30.33 -1.82 5.03
N PRO A 37 -31.67 -1.67 5.10
CA PRO A 37 -32.52 -1.62 3.91
C PRO A 37 -32.29 -0.33 3.10
N SER A 38 -32.61 -0.35 1.82
CA SER A 38 -32.48 0.81 0.92
C SER A 38 -33.34 2.02 1.32
N SER A 39 -34.38 1.80 2.14
CA SER A 39 -35.22 2.84 2.70
C SER A 39 -34.63 3.57 3.91
N PHE A 40 -33.46 3.14 4.41
CA PHE A 40 -32.82 3.79 5.55
C PHE A 40 -32.40 5.22 5.17
N ARG A 41 -32.69 6.18 6.03
CA ARG A 41 -32.43 7.59 5.74
C ARG A 41 -30.95 7.88 5.61
N ARG A 42 -30.60 8.64 4.56
CA ARG A 42 -29.20 9.02 4.31
C ARG A 42 -28.57 9.81 5.46
N GLU A 43 -29.33 10.71 6.08
CA GLU A 43 -28.86 11.53 7.20
C GLU A 43 -28.48 10.66 8.40
N ASP A 44 -29.32 9.69 8.77
CA ASP A 44 -29.06 8.76 9.87
C ASP A 44 -27.86 7.84 9.55
N PHE A 45 -27.68 7.46 8.27
CA PHE A 45 -26.52 6.71 7.82
C PHE A 45 -25.22 7.51 7.97
N LEU A 46 -25.21 8.78 7.57
CA LEU A 46 -24.05 9.66 7.70
C LEU A 46 -23.74 9.95 9.18
N GLU A 47 -24.75 10.12 10.03
CA GLU A 47 -24.63 10.30 11.47
C GLU A 47 -23.91 9.11 12.10
N LEU A 48 -24.34 7.88 11.80
CA LEU A 48 -23.67 6.64 12.23
C LEU A 48 -22.21 6.54 11.74
N LEU A 49 -21.88 7.12 10.59
CA LEU A 49 -20.51 7.20 10.08
C LEU A 49 -19.67 8.29 10.76
N GLY A 50 -20.27 9.17 11.58
CA GLY A 50 -19.61 10.33 12.14
C GLY A 50 -19.35 11.43 11.10
N ILE A 51 -20.22 11.56 10.10
CA ILE A 51 -20.14 12.56 9.04
C ILE A 51 -21.39 13.44 9.14
N PRO A 52 -21.27 14.74 9.51
CA PRO A 52 -22.40 15.65 9.55
C PRO A 52 -23.08 15.75 8.17
N ALA A 53 -24.41 15.74 8.15
CA ALA A 53 -25.17 15.71 6.90
C ALA A 53 -25.10 17.04 6.11
N ASP A 54 -24.80 18.15 6.78
CA ASP A 54 -24.72 19.51 6.26
C ASP A 54 -23.31 19.94 5.81
N VAL A 55 -22.37 19.01 5.72
CA VAL A 55 -20.98 19.30 5.41
C VAL A 55 -20.76 19.57 3.92
N ASP A 56 -20.32 20.78 3.62
CA ASP A 56 -19.74 21.12 2.34
C ASP A 56 -18.27 20.72 2.27
N LEU A 57 -18.04 19.46 1.85
CA LEU A 57 -16.70 18.89 1.70
C LEU A 57 -15.86 19.65 0.67
N GLN A 58 -16.47 20.17 -0.39
CA GLN A 58 -15.76 20.89 -1.43
C GLN A 58 -15.21 22.22 -0.90
N LYS A 59 -16.04 22.98 -0.21
CA LYS A 59 -15.62 24.24 0.42
C LYS A 59 -14.49 24.05 1.44
N ALA A 60 -14.54 22.96 2.23
CA ALA A 60 -13.48 22.66 3.16
C ALA A 60 -12.17 22.25 2.46
N GLN A 61 -12.26 21.53 1.34
CA GLN A 61 -11.10 21.17 0.51
C GLN A 61 -10.49 22.39 -0.17
N ASP A 62 -11.31 23.30 -0.70
CA ASP A 62 -10.87 24.54 -1.35
C ASP A 62 -10.15 25.45 -0.36
N ARG A 63 -10.65 25.61 0.88
CA ARG A 63 -9.95 26.34 1.96
C ARG A 63 -8.58 25.75 2.25
N LEU A 64 -8.47 24.41 2.28
CA LEU A 64 -7.17 23.74 2.46
C LEU A 64 -6.22 23.97 1.28
N ALA A 65 -6.73 23.86 0.06
CA ALA A 65 -5.93 24.07 -1.15
C ALA A 65 -5.42 25.52 -1.24
N GLN A 66 -6.27 26.50 -0.96
CA GLN A 66 -5.90 27.91 -0.91
C GLN A 66 -4.86 28.21 0.18
N ALA A 67 -5.07 27.72 1.40
CA ALA A 67 -4.13 27.86 2.49
C ALA A 67 -2.76 27.25 2.18
N LYS A 68 -2.74 26.09 1.52
CA LYS A 68 -1.52 25.42 1.08
C LYS A 68 -0.81 26.19 -0.05
N ALA A 69 -1.55 26.74 -0.99
CA ALA A 69 -1.01 27.56 -2.09
C ALA A 69 -0.41 28.87 -1.59
N SER A 70 -1.03 29.50 -0.59
CA SER A 70 -0.58 30.77 0.02
C SER A 70 0.45 30.58 1.16
N GLY A 71 0.80 29.34 1.51
CA GLY A 71 1.73 29.04 2.60
C GLY A 71 1.19 29.38 4.00
N VAL A 72 -0.11 29.67 4.12
CA VAL A 72 -0.76 30.05 5.38
C VAL A 72 -1.16 28.78 6.14
N LYS A 73 -0.79 28.71 7.43
CA LYS A 73 -1.26 27.66 8.33
C LYS A 73 -2.64 28.04 8.86
N LEU A 74 -3.65 27.29 8.52
CA LEU A 74 -4.98 27.47 9.09
C LEU A 74 -4.94 27.25 10.61
N GLN A 75 -5.50 28.21 11.35
CA GLN A 75 -5.59 28.14 12.82
C GLN A 75 -6.69 27.16 13.26
N GLU A 76 -7.75 27.04 12.47
CA GLU A 76 -8.88 26.16 12.72
C GLU A 76 -8.88 24.96 11.77
N ASN A 77 -9.45 23.83 12.24
CA ASN A 77 -9.72 22.70 11.37
C ASN A 77 -10.79 23.12 10.33
N PRO A 78 -10.46 23.16 9.01
CA PRO A 78 -11.43 23.54 8.00
C PRO A 78 -12.62 22.60 7.87
N PHE A 79 -12.53 21.43 8.51
CA PHE A 79 -13.59 20.44 8.57
C PHE A 79 -14.38 20.48 9.89
N TRP A 80 -14.28 21.48 10.72
CA TRP A 80 -14.98 21.83 11.97
C TRP A 80 -15.66 20.69 12.79
N TRP A 81 -15.46 19.41 12.40
CA TRP A 81 -15.91 18.24 13.15
C TRP A 81 -14.73 17.32 13.44
N ASP A 82 -14.91 16.43 14.40
CA ASP A 82 -13.95 15.42 14.78
C ASP A 82 -13.73 14.43 13.63
N ARG A 83 -12.66 13.66 13.71
CA ARG A 83 -12.40 12.65 12.70
C ARG A 83 -13.48 11.58 12.75
N ALA A 84 -14.08 11.26 11.62
CA ALA A 84 -15.19 10.31 11.56
C ALA A 84 -14.87 8.93 12.21
N PHE A 85 -13.62 8.49 12.23
CA PHE A 85 -13.26 7.25 12.91
C PHE A 85 -13.21 7.39 14.46
N GLU A 86 -13.09 8.60 15.00
CA GLU A 86 -13.15 8.88 16.45
C GLU A 86 -14.59 8.90 16.96
N HIS A 87 -15.58 9.09 16.06
CA HIS A 87 -16.99 9.07 16.42
C HIS A 87 -17.44 7.70 16.93
N THR A 88 -17.86 7.64 18.18
CA THR A 88 -18.56 6.48 18.76
C THR A 88 -20.05 6.77 18.75
N PRO A 89 -20.87 5.92 18.10
CA PRO A 89 -22.32 6.15 18.05
C PRO A 89 -22.94 6.23 19.45
N SER A 90 -23.80 7.22 19.64
CA SER A 90 -24.54 7.41 20.88
C SER A 90 -25.58 6.31 21.09
N ILE A 91 -26.06 6.14 22.32
CA ILE A 91 -27.12 5.18 22.65
C ILE A 91 -28.35 5.43 21.76
N ARG A 92 -28.72 6.69 21.51
CA ARG A 92 -29.87 7.05 20.67
C ARG A 92 -29.69 6.63 19.22
N GLU A 93 -28.48 6.82 18.66
CA GLU A 93 -28.15 6.37 17.30
C GLU A 93 -28.20 4.85 17.20
N LEU A 94 -27.68 4.14 18.22
CA LEU A 94 -27.71 2.67 18.27
C LEU A 94 -29.14 2.13 18.44
N GLU A 95 -29.99 2.76 19.27
CA GLU A 95 -31.40 2.37 19.42
C GLU A 95 -32.17 2.49 18.10
N LYS A 96 -31.96 3.56 17.36
CA LYS A 96 -32.53 3.71 15.99
C LYS A 96 -32.07 2.58 15.07
N LEU A 97 -30.75 2.32 15.06
CA LEU A 97 -30.17 1.24 14.28
C LEU A 97 -30.80 -0.10 14.63
N TYR A 98 -30.86 -0.44 15.92
CA TYR A 98 -31.41 -1.72 16.38
C TYR A 98 -32.90 -1.87 16.05
N GLY A 99 -33.67 -0.77 16.10
CA GLY A 99 -35.08 -0.78 15.68
C GLY A 99 -35.24 -1.21 14.23
N VAL A 100 -34.47 -0.64 13.33
CA VAL A 100 -34.47 -0.99 11.90
C VAL A 100 -33.95 -2.41 11.66
N LEU A 101 -32.87 -2.82 12.35
CA LEU A 101 -32.33 -4.17 12.22
C LEU A 101 -33.35 -5.23 12.69
N ARG A 102 -34.06 -4.97 13.80
CA ARG A 102 -35.12 -5.86 14.29
C ARG A 102 -36.26 -6.01 13.28
N GLU A 103 -36.68 -4.88 12.69
CA GLU A 103 -37.74 -4.90 11.66
C GLU A 103 -37.32 -5.70 10.41
N PHE A 104 -36.08 -5.52 9.96
CA PHE A 104 -35.61 -6.10 8.70
C PHE A 104 -35.08 -7.53 8.85
N TRP A 105 -34.33 -7.82 9.95
CA TRP A 105 -33.67 -9.14 10.16
C TRP A 105 -34.39 -10.00 11.21
N GLY A 106 -35.41 -9.49 11.86
CA GLY A 106 -36.06 -10.17 12.99
C GLY A 106 -35.25 -10.21 14.28
N VAL A 107 -34.03 -9.64 14.28
CA VAL A 107 -33.12 -9.55 15.42
C VAL A 107 -32.50 -8.16 15.50
N GLU A 108 -32.30 -7.65 16.74
CA GLU A 108 -31.74 -6.31 16.95
C GLU A 108 -30.25 -6.21 16.57
N ARG A 109 -29.53 -7.29 16.79
CA ARG A 109 -28.08 -7.34 16.67
C ARG A 109 -27.67 -8.56 15.83
N PRO A 110 -27.81 -8.47 14.50
CA PRO A 110 -27.39 -9.55 13.63
C PRO A 110 -25.89 -9.81 13.74
N LEU A 111 -25.52 -11.09 13.67
CA LEU A 111 -24.12 -11.53 13.70
C LEU A 111 -23.39 -11.08 12.44
N VAL A 112 -22.22 -10.45 12.61
CA VAL A 112 -21.31 -10.08 11.54
C VAL A 112 -20.09 -11.01 11.57
N VAL A 113 -19.74 -11.60 10.43
CA VAL A 113 -18.61 -12.52 10.30
C VAL A 113 -17.59 -11.98 9.31
N ASP A 114 -16.32 -12.02 9.72
CA ASP A 114 -15.16 -11.73 8.85
C ASP A 114 -14.12 -12.86 9.02
N PRO A 115 -14.09 -13.85 8.11
CA PRO A 115 -13.17 -14.99 8.22
C PRO A 115 -11.77 -14.71 7.64
N MET A 116 -11.49 -13.49 7.18
CA MET A 116 -10.20 -13.01 6.66
C MET A 116 -9.87 -11.64 7.26
N ALA A 117 -10.07 -11.51 8.57
CA ALA A 117 -10.17 -10.22 9.27
C ALA A 117 -8.85 -9.45 9.39
N GLY A 118 -7.69 -10.09 9.19
CA GLY A 118 -6.37 -9.46 9.20
C GLY A 118 -6.12 -8.64 10.46
N GLY A 119 -6.01 -7.33 10.30
CA GLY A 119 -5.80 -6.40 11.43
C GLY A 119 -7.08 -5.99 12.18
N GLY A 120 -8.23 -6.57 11.87
CA GLY A 120 -9.48 -6.42 12.63
C GLY A 120 -10.30 -5.16 12.34
N SER A 121 -10.07 -4.43 11.24
CA SER A 121 -10.78 -3.16 10.98
C SER A 121 -12.29 -3.32 10.81
N ILE A 122 -12.74 -4.32 10.07
CA ILE A 122 -14.18 -4.58 9.83
C ILE A 122 -14.88 -5.05 11.12
N PRO A 123 -14.39 -6.12 11.79
CA PRO A 123 -15.03 -6.60 13.01
C PRO A 123 -14.98 -5.57 14.14
N PHE A 124 -13.93 -4.75 14.25
CA PHE A 124 -13.86 -3.67 15.23
C PHE A 124 -14.99 -2.65 15.04
N GLU A 125 -15.25 -2.23 13.80
CA GLU A 125 -16.35 -1.30 13.52
C GLU A 125 -17.74 -1.93 13.73
N ALA A 126 -17.90 -3.23 13.46
CA ALA A 126 -19.13 -3.94 13.81
C ALA A 126 -19.35 -3.96 15.33
N MET A 127 -18.30 -4.21 16.13
CA MET A 127 -18.39 -4.14 17.60
C MET A 127 -18.72 -2.75 18.11
N ARG A 128 -18.20 -1.68 17.48
CA ARG A 128 -18.53 -0.29 17.82
C ARG A 128 -19.99 0.07 17.56
N LEU A 129 -20.63 -0.66 16.62
CA LEU A 129 -22.07 -0.62 16.38
C LEU A 129 -22.86 -1.53 17.34
N GLY A 130 -22.22 -2.14 18.36
CA GLY A 130 -22.83 -3.05 19.31
C GLY A 130 -23.25 -4.40 18.73
N LEU A 131 -22.73 -4.79 17.57
CA LEU A 131 -23.08 -6.05 16.89
C LEU A 131 -22.17 -7.20 17.36
N PRO A 132 -22.71 -8.42 17.54
CA PRO A 132 -21.89 -9.60 17.79
C PRO A 132 -21.02 -9.93 16.59
N VAL A 133 -19.80 -10.43 16.82
CA VAL A 133 -18.79 -10.62 15.80
C VAL A 133 -18.12 -11.98 15.94
N VAL A 134 -17.88 -12.64 14.79
CA VAL A 134 -16.91 -13.73 14.64
C VAL A 134 -15.84 -13.29 13.66
N ALA A 135 -14.58 -13.31 14.09
CA ALA A 135 -13.44 -12.88 13.31
C ALA A 135 -12.37 -13.98 13.26
N GLY A 136 -11.93 -14.32 12.06
CA GLY A 136 -10.88 -15.33 11.86
C GLY A 136 -9.80 -14.89 10.90
N ASP A 137 -8.63 -15.49 11.01
CA ASP A 137 -7.56 -15.36 10.02
C ASP A 137 -6.69 -16.62 10.03
N LEU A 138 -6.16 -16.98 8.87
CA LEU A 138 -5.21 -18.09 8.72
C LEU A 138 -3.87 -17.77 9.40
N ASN A 139 -3.48 -16.50 9.40
CA ASN A 139 -2.17 -16.07 9.85
C ASN A 139 -2.13 -15.83 11.37
N PRO A 140 -1.26 -16.52 12.13
CA PRO A 140 -1.15 -16.35 13.58
C PRO A 140 -0.82 -14.92 14.04
N VAL A 141 -0.11 -14.14 13.24
CA VAL A 141 0.16 -12.73 13.55
C VAL A 141 -1.12 -11.90 13.48
N ALA A 142 -1.97 -12.15 12.47
CA ALA A 142 -3.28 -11.53 12.38
C ALA A 142 -4.17 -11.97 13.55
N PHE A 143 -4.19 -13.25 13.88
CA PHE A 143 -4.93 -13.77 15.04
C PHE A 143 -4.56 -13.02 16.32
N LEU A 144 -3.27 -12.78 16.60
CA LEU A 144 -2.87 -11.98 17.76
C LEU A 144 -3.31 -10.52 17.65
N CYS A 145 -3.29 -9.93 16.44
CA CYS A 145 -3.86 -8.59 16.21
C CYS A 145 -5.36 -8.58 16.56
N LEU A 146 -6.11 -9.59 16.16
CA LEU A 146 -7.54 -9.71 16.46
C LEU A 146 -7.78 -9.87 17.96
N LYS A 147 -7.01 -10.72 18.66
CA LYS A 147 -7.07 -10.84 20.13
C LYS A 147 -6.86 -9.48 20.80
N GLY A 148 -5.79 -8.76 20.42
CA GLY A 148 -5.45 -7.47 21.00
C GLY A 148 -6.35 -6.30 20.58
N THR A 149 -7.05 -6.40 19.44
CA THR A 149 -7.93 -5.34 18.96
C THR A 149 -9.38 -5.54 19.39
N LEU A 150 -9.85 -6.78 19.46
CA LEU A 150 -11.26 -7.13 19.68
C LEU A 150 -11.52 -7.77 21.03
N GLU A 151 -10.92 -8.94 21.26
CA GLU A 151 -11.32 -9.82 22.38
C GLU A 151 -10.86 -9.27 23.73
N TYR A 152 -9.59 -8.98 23.90
CA TYR A 152 -9.05 -8.56 25.19
C TYR A 152 -9.54 -7.18 25.62
N PRO A 153 -9.63 -6.16 24.74
CA PRO A 153 -10.22 -4.87 25.11
C PRO A 153 -11.69 -4.99 25.52
N ALA A 154 -12.47 -5.85 24.83
CA ALA A 154 -13.87 -6.08 25.16
C ALA A 154 -14.04 -6.80 26.49
N LYS A 155 -13.18 -7.77 26.80
CA LYS A 155 -13.29 -8.59 28.01
C LYS A 155 -12.75 -7.90 29.26
N PHE A 156 -11.60 -7.24 29.16
CA PHE A 156 -10.86 -6.76 30.33
C PHE A 156 -10.78 -5.22 30.41
N GLY A 157 -11.03 -4.50 29.32
CA GLY A 157 -11.09 -3.05 29.28
C GLY A 157 -9.84 -2.37 29.87
N LYS A 158 -10.07 -1.32 30.64
CA LYS A 158 -9.01 -0.48 31.25
C LYS A 158 -8.10 -1.20 32.24
N LYS A 159 -8.52 -2.38 32.77
CA LYS A 159 -7.70 -3.18 33.71
C LYS A 159 -6.39 -3.65 33.07
N LEU A 160 -6.36 -3.78 31.75
CA LEU A 160 -5.16 -4.20 31.00
C LEU A 160 -4.01 -3.19 31.09
N LEU A 161 -4.30 -1.89 31.09
CA LEU A 161 -3.26 -0.84 30.99
C LEU A 161 -2.18 -0.95 32.08
N PRO A 162 -2.53 -0.91 33.40
CA PRO A 162 -1.52 -1.01 34.45
C PRO A 162 -0.83 -2.40 34.47
N ALA A 163 -1.55 -3.47 34.12
CA ALA A 163 -0.99 -4.81 34.13
C ALA A 163 0.07 -4.99 33.03
N VAL A 164 -0.22 -4.53 31.80
CA VAL A 164 0.73 -4.55 30.67
C VAL A 164 1.93 -3.65 30.98
N GLU A 165 1.69 -2.46 31.54
CA GLU A 165 2.77 -1.54 31.92
C GLU A 165 3.71 -2.18 32.95
N ASN A 166 3.17 -2.74 34.04
CA ASN A 166 3.96 -3.38 35.09
C ASN A 166 4.77 -4.57 34.54
N PHE A 167 4.14 -5.45 33.78
CA PHE A 167 4.80 -6.59 33.14
C PHE A 167 5.95 -6.15 32.23
N CYS A 168 5.71 -5.20 31.35
CA CYS A 168 6.74 -4.72 30.42
C CYS A 168 7.87 -3.98 31.12
N ARG A 169 7.58 -3.23 32.20
CA ARG A 169 8.63 -2.56 33.00
C ARG A 169 9.50 -3.57 33.75
N GLU A 170 8.93 -4.64 34.30
CA GLU A 170 9.71 -5.72 34.92
C GLU A 170 10.67 -6.34 33.89
N VAL A 171 10.19 -6.67 32.69
CA VAL A 171 11.01 -7.20 31.60
C VAL A 171 12.13 -6.22 31.21
N HIS A 172 11.79 -4.92 31.09
CA HIS A 172 12.76 -3.90 30.69
C HIS A 172 13.86 -3.71 31.71
N GLU A 173 13.53 -3.55 32.98
CA GLU A 173 14.54 -3.32 34.00
C GLU A 173 15.46 -4.54 34.19
N ALA A 174 14.90 -5.76 34.11
CA ALA A 174 15.70 -6.99 34.14
C ALA A 174 16.64 -7.12 32.93
N ALA A 175 16.18 -6.77 31.73
CA ALA A 175 17.00 -6.77 30.52
C ALA A 175 18.08 -5.67 30.55
N LYS A 176 17.72 -4.48 30.98
CA LYS A 176 18.61 -3.32 31.08
C LYS A 176 19.76 -3.57 32.04
N ALA A 177 19.51 -4.16 33.21
CA ALA A 177 20.56 -4.52 34.17
C ALA A 177 21.65 -5.39 33.56
N GLU A 178 21.30 -6.24 32.59
CA GLU A 178 22.23 -7.13 31.91
C GLU A 178 22.90 -6.50 30.67
N LEU A 179 22.23 -5.59 30.00
CA LEU A 179 22.64 -5.05 28.71
C LEU A 179 23.39 -3.72 28.79
N GLU A 180 23.33 -2.97 29.93
CA GLU A 180 23.82 -1.59 30.01
C GLU A 180 25.33 -1.49 29.71
N GLU A 181 26.14 -2.49 30.03
CA GLU A 181 27.58 -2.55 29.74
C GLU A 181 27.92 -2.53 28.24
N PHE A 182 26.97 -2.94 27.37
CA PHE A 182 27.15 -2.97 25.90
C PHE A 182 26.70 -1.69 25.20
N PHE A 183 26.16 -0.73 25.96
CA PHE A 183 25.68 0.57 25.46
C PHE A 183 26.34 1.72 26.22
N PRO A 184 27.66 1.85 26.14
CA PRO A 184 28.37 2.92 26.86
C PRO A 184 27.89 4.29 26.37
N LYS A 185 27.88 5.25 27.30
CA LYS A 185 27.46 6.63 27.06
C LYS A 185 28.45 7.57 27.73
N GLN A 186 28.65 8.76 27.16
CA GLN A 186 29.41 9.81 27.85
C GLN A 186 28.55 10.46 28.95
N PRO A 187 29.17 11.10 29.96
CA PRO A 187 28.43 11.77 31.00
C PRO A 187 27.41 12.78 30.44
N GLY A 188 26.13 12.66 30.83
CA GLY A 188 25.05 13.53 30.39
C GLY A 188 24.44 13.19 29.02
N GLU A 189 25.02 12.29 28.23
CA GLU A 189 24.47 11.87 26.95
C GLU A 189 23.26 10.90 27.08
N LYS A 190 22.34 11.03 26.13
CA LYS A 190 21.27 10.07 25.86
C LYS A 190 21.45 9.54 24.44
N VAL A 191 22.19 8.43 24.31
CA VAL A 191 22.41 7.80 23.02
C VAL A 191 21.14 7.18 22.55
N TYR A 192 20.61 7.67 21.41
CA TYR A 192 19.36 7.20 20.81
C TYR A 192 19.58 6.07 19.80
N ALA A 193 20.60 6.23 18.93
CA ALA A 193 20.85 5.27 17.87
C ALA A 193 22.34 5.24 17.48
N TYR A 194 22.71 4.12 16.88
CA TYR A 194 24.01 3.91 16.27
C TYR A 194 23.82 3.67 14.77
N LEU A 195 24.55 4.40 13.92
CA LEU A 195 24.44 4.28 12.47
C LEU A 195 25.62 3.48 11.93
N TRP A 196 25.30 2.44 11.20
CA TRP A 196 26.21 1.44 10.69
C TRP A 196 26.28 1.44 9.17
N ALA A 197 27.48 1.26 8.62
CA ALA A 197 27.70 0.88 7.23
C ALA A 197 28.13 -0.59 7.16
N ARG A 198 27.57 -1.33 6.21
CA ARG A 198 28.13 -2.65 5.87
C ARG A 198 29.50 -2.45 5.23
N THR A 199 30.36 -3.45 5.26
CA THR A 199 31.70 -3.33 4.72
C THR A 199 32.07 -4.52 3.85
N ILE A 200 32.89 -4.28 2.83
CA ILE A 200 33.60 -5.32 2.08
C ILE A 200 35.06 -4.93 1.95
N ARG A 201 35.93 -5.92 1.75
CA ARG A 201 37.35 -5.68 1.52
C ARG A 201 37.65 -5.48 0.02
N CYS A 202 38.35 -4.42 -0.32
CA CYS A 202 38.77 -4.17 -1.69
C CYS A 202 39.78 -5.24 -2.14
N SER A 203 39.54 -5.93 -3.23
CA SER A 203 40.43 -6.97 -3.78
C SER A 203 41.77 -6.42 -4.26
N SER A 204 41.82 -5.13 -4.68
CA SER A 204 43.04 -4.51 -5.21
C SER A 204 43.95 -3.93 -4.15
N CYS A 205 43.40 -3.17 -3.18
CA CYS A 205 44.24 -2.45 -2.20
C CYS A 205 44.02 -2.86 -0.74
N GLY A 206 43.17 -3.84 -0.47
CA GLY A 206 42.91 -4.36 0.87
C GLY A 206 42.07 -3.46 1.79
N LEU A 207 41.65 -2.24 1.34
CA LEU A 207 40.86 -1.33 2.15
C LEU A 207 39.49 -1.97 2.51
N VAL A 208 39.12 -1.90 3.77
CA VAL A 208 37.76 -2.20 4.24
C VAL A 208 36.87 -1.01 3.86
N ILE A 209 36.03 -1.22 2.83
CA ILE A 209 35.19 -0.16 2.25
C ILE A 209 33.86 -0.10 3.00
N PRO A 210 33.51 1.02 3.69
CA PRO A 210 32.17 1.22 4.22
C PRO A 210 31.18 1.50 3.10
N LEU A 211 30.05 0.79 3.08
CA LEU A 211 29.08 0.80 2.00
C LEU A 211 27.94 1.76 2.32
N SER A 212 27.81 2.82 1.53
CA SER A 212 26.66 3.73 1.61
C SER A 212 26.37 4.36 0.26
N PRO A 213 25.10 4.52 -0.14
CA PRO A 213 24.73 5.25 -1.36
C PRO A 213 24.90 6.77 -1.22
N ASN A 214 24.90 7.28 0.00
CA ASN A 214 25.12 8.68 0.35
C ASN A 214 25.54 8.79 1.82
N TRP A 215 26.06 9.95 2.21
CA TRP A 215 26.58 10.18 3.57
C TRP A 215 25.76 11.22 4.36
N TRP A 216 24.49 11.42 4.00
CA TRP A 216 23.60 12.32 4.75
C TRP A 216 23.16 11.71 6.09
N ILE A 217 23.33 12.47 7.17
CA ILE A 217 22.71 12.20 8.47
C ILE A 217 21.46 13.05 8.65
N VAL A 218 21.56 14.37 8.39
CA VAL A 218 20.42 15.28 8.34
C VAL A 218 20.43 15.99 6.99
N ARG A 219 19.35 15.87 6.24
CA ARG A 219 19.18 16.50 4.94
C ARG A 219 17.99 17.44 4.97
N THR A 220 18.27 18.75 4.91
CA THR A 220 17.27 19.80 4.81
C THR A 220 17.44 20.59 3.51
N GLY A 221 16.53 21.55 3.25
CA GLY A 221 16.69 22.49 2.13
C GLY A 221 17.81 23.53 2.37
N LYS A 222 18.32 23.63 3.60
CA LYS A 222 19.34 24.58 4.00
C LYS A 222 20.61 23.87 4.47
N ASP A 223 21.75 24.29 3.93
CA ASP A 223 23.01 23.62 4.26
C ASP A 223 23.40 23.78 5.74
N GLU A 224 23.10 24.96 6.34
CA GLU A 224 23.37 25.24 7.75
C GLU A 224 22.65 24.31 8.74
N GLU A 225 21.52 23.76 8.33
CA GLU A 225 20.72 22.82 9.11
C GLU A 225 21.02 21.34 8.77
N SER A 226 21.93 21.12 7.83
CA SER A 226 22.27 19.79 7.30
C SER A 226 23.54 19.25 7.95
N VAL A 227 23.59 17.92 8.12
CA VAL A 227 24.73 17.20 8.70
C VAL A 227 25.05 16.00 7.83
N ALA A 228 26.34 15.77 7.61
CA ALA A 228 26.82 14.63 6.82
C ALA A 228 28.08 14.01 7.42
N VAL A 229 28.46 12.86 6.88
CA VAL A 229 29.71 12.15 7.21
C VAL A 229 30.74 12.43 6.15
N ARG A 230 31.95 12.80 6.56
CA ARG A 230 33.15 12.74 5.72
C ARG A 230 33.86 11.42 5.98
N LEU A 231 34.02 10.63 4.92
CA LEU A 231 34.82 9.42 4.98
C LEU A 231 36.30 9.79 4.94
N VAL A 232 37.07 9.39 5.97
CA VAL A 232 38.50 9.64 6.07
C VAL A 232 39.25 8.35 5.72
N ILE A 233 39.96 8.39 4.58
CA ILE A 233 40.69 7.24 4.06
C ILE A 233 42.09 7.24 4.72
N PRO A 234 42.51 6.17 5.40
CA PRO A 234 43.80 6.14 6.06
C PRO A 234 44.95 6.08 5.01
N LYS A 235 46.04 6.81 5.29
CA LYS A 235 47.28 6.69 4.48
C LYS A 235 47.93 5.31 4.68
N ASN A 236 47.99 4.86 5.92
CA ASN A 236 48.49 3.54 6.35
C ASN A 236 47.36 2.80 7.07
N GLY A 237 47.21 1.50 6.86
CA GLY A 237 46.10 0.71 7.42
C GLY A 237 44.98 0.44 6.42
N ASP A 238 44.01 -0.33 6.84
CA ASP A 238 42.94 -0.84 5.97
C ASP A 238 41.53 -0.43 6.40
N VAL A 239 41.36 0.31 7.52
CA VAL A 239 40.04 0.70 8.05
C VAL A 239 39.86 2.22 7.96
N CYS A 240 38.76 2.65 7.35
CA CYS A 240 38.38 4.06 7.28
C CYS A 240 37.94 4.59 8.64
N SER A 241 38.11 5.91 8.87
CA SER A 241 37.49 6.65 9.98
C SER A 241 36.45 7.66 9.45
N PHE A 242 35.70 8.28 10.36
CA PHE A 242 34.59 9.15 10.01
C PHE A 242 34.65 10.46 10.77
N GLU A 243 34.32 11.54 10.08
CA GLU A 243 34.17 12.88 10.65
C GLU A 243 32.76 13.38 10.42
N ILE A 244 32.10 13.89 11.45
CA ILE A 244 30.77 14.47 11.34
C ILE A 244 30.89 15.95 10.97
N VAL A 245 30.28 16.34 9.85
CA VAL A 245 30.42 17.68 9.27
C VAL A 245 29.04 18.36 9.23
N SER A 246 28.92 19.47 9.96
CA SER A 246 27.79 20.38 9.83
C SER A 246 28.00 21.31 8.63
N SER A 247 26.91 21.73 7.96
CA SER A 247 27.00 22.58 6.75
C SER A 247 27.94 21.99 5.67
N PRO A 248 27.72 20.72 5.26
CA PRO A 248 28.70 19.94 4.51
C PRO A 248 29.10 20.59 3.17
N ARG A 249 28.21 21.27 2.48
CA ARG A 249 28.49 21.91 1.19
C ARG A 249 29.42 23.11 1.34
N ARG A 250 29.29 23.90 2.43
CA ARG A 250 30.23 25.00 2.77
C ARG A 250 31.64 24.47 3.00
N HIS A 251 31.77 23.24 3.50
CA HIS A 251 33.05 22.58 3.71
C HIS A 251 33.50 21.71 2.51
N GLY A 252 32.97 21.97 1.30
CA GLY A 252 33.37 21.30 0.07
C GLY A 252 33.02 19.81 0.02
N LEU A 253 32.16 19.32 0.91
CA LEU A 253 31.74 17.93 0.95
C LEU A 253 30.51 17.73 0.05
N ASN A 254 30.54 16.70 -0.79
CA ASN A 254 29.37 16.24 -1.53
C ASN A 254 28.82 14.94 -0.92
N PRO A 255 27.85 15.01 0.01
CA PRO A 255 27.32 13.82 0.66
C PRO A 255 26.48 12.92 -0.25
N ASP A 256 26.05 13.38 -1.41
CA ASP A 256 25.32 12.56 -2.38
C ASP A 256 26.25 11.54 -3.10
N LYS A 257 27.57 11.73 -3.01
CA LYS A 257 28.58 10.79 -3.51
C LYS A 257 28.91 9.76 -2.44
N GLY A 258 28.23 8.60 -2.50
CA GLY A 258 28.53 7.45 -1.66
C GLY A 258 29.58 6.53 -2.28
N THR A 259 29.83 5.40 -1.62
CA THR A 259 30.68 4.32 -2.12
C THR A 259 29.91 3.29 -2.95
N VAL A 260 28.58 3.38 -2.99
CA VAL A 260 27.68 2.47 -3.71
C VAL A 260 26.87 3.25 -4.74
N LYS A 261 26.82 2.75 -5.96
CA LYS A 261 25.97 3.29 -7.04
C LYS A 261 25.42 2.15 -7.89
N GLY A 262 24.10 2.03 -8.00
CA GLY A 262 23.42 1.01 -8.82
C GLY A 262 23.76 -0.44 -8.39
N GLY A 263 24.16 -0.66 -7.13
CA GLY A 263 24.55 -1.97 -6.61
C GLY A 263 26.05 -2.27 -6.69
N SER A 264 26.80 -1.55 -7.52
CA SER A 264 28.25 -1.66 -7.60
C SER A 264 28.95 -0.78 -6.58
N VAL A 265 30.16 -1.15 -6.14
CA VAL A 265 30.95 -0.47 -5.12
C VAL A 265 32.22 0.09 -5.73
N GLU A 266 32.50 1.39 -5.52
CA GLU A 266 33.77 2.03 -5.88
C GLU A 266 34.66 2.15 -4.63
N CYS A 267 35.89 1.61 -4.72
CA CYS A 267 36.87 1.77 -3.63
C CYS A 267 37.33 3.23 -3.56
N PRO A 268 37.16 3.91 -2.40
CA PRO A 268 37.53 5.32 -2.30
C PRO A 268 39.05 5.59 -2.28
N ARG A 269 39.88 4.54 -2.14
CA ARG A 269 41.36 4.65 -2.17
C ARG A 269 41.94 4.44 -3.55
N CYS A 270 41.58 3.35 -4.24
CA CYS A 270 42.21 2.96 -5.50
C CYS A 270 41.24 3.03 -6.70
N HIS A 271 40.00 3.46 -6.48
CA HIS A 271 38.96 3.61 -7.50
C HIS A 271 38.57 2.32 -8.25
N THR A 272 38.99 1.16 -7.75
CA THR A 272 38.53 -0.13 -8.30
C THR A 272 37.03 -0.24 -8.10
N VAL A 273 36.32 -0.59 -9.16
CA VAL A 273 34.88 -0.85 -9.13
C VAL A 273 34.65 -2.35 -8.94
N ILE A 274 33.88 -2.70 -7.92
CA ILE A 274 33.46 -4.06 -7.60
C ILE A 274 31.99 -4.18 -8.07
N ASP A 275 31.76 -5.07 -9.00
CA ASP A 275 30.45 -5.31 -9.59
C ASP A 275 29.41 -5.80 -8.56
N GLY A 276 28.13 -5.49 -8.77
CA GLY A 276 27.05 -5.84 -7.84
C GLY A 276 26.88 -7.35 -7.63
N GLU A 277 27.14 -8.19 -8.63
CA GLU A 277 27.08 -9.65 -8.46
C GLU A 277 28.27 -10.17 -7.64
N GLU A 278 29.45 -9.54 -7.80
CA GLU A 278 30.59 -9.86 -6.93
C GLU A 278 30.32 -9.45 -5.48
N VAL A 279 29.70 -8.29 -5.24
CA VAL A 279 29.31 -7.86 -3.89
C VAL A 279 28.35 -8.88 -3.25
N LYS A 280 27.38 -9.41 -4.00
CA LYS A 280 26.50 -10.47 -3.51
C LYS A 280 27.28 -11.75 -3.18
N ARG A 281 28.21 -12.16 -4.05
CA ARG A 281 29.06 -13.35 -3.79
C ARG A 281 29.91 -13.19 -2.54
N ILE A 282 30.50 -12.01 -2.29
CA ILE A 282 31.23 -11.68 -1.07
C ILE A 282 30.30 -11.82 0.16
N ALA A 283 29.10 -11.28 0.07
CA ALA A 283 28.11 -11.37 1.16
C ALA A 283 27.67 -12.82 1.42
N GLN A 284 27.37 -13.60 0.39
CA GLN A 284 26.99 -15.00 0.49
C GLN A 284 28.10 -15.90 1.07
N LYS A 285 29.38 -15.50 0.94
CA LYS A 285 30.53 -16.17 1.60
C LYS A 285 30.72 -15.73 3.06
N GLY A 286 29.83 -14.91 3.62
CA GLY A 286 29.98 -14.39 4.98
C GLY A 286 31.13 -13.37 5.14
N GLN A 287 31.62 -12.77 4.06
CA GLN A 287 32.73 -11.83 4.07
C GLN A 287 32.31 -10.36 4.10
N MET A 288 31.01 -10.08 4.24
CA MET A 288 30.47 -8.75 4.47
C MET A 288 30.45 -8.45 5.96
N GLY A 289 31.17 -7.41 6.35
CA GLY A 289 31.25 -6.94 7.73
C GLY A 289 30.40 -5.70 7.99
N HIS A 290 30.61 -5.09 9.16
CA HIS A 290 29.91 -3.90 9.61
C HIS A 290 30.88 -2.92 10.28
N GLN A 291 30.67 -1.62 10.07
CA GLN A 291 31.44 -0.57 10.73
C GLN A 291 30.50 0.51 11.26
N LEU A 292 30.62 0.82 12.56
CA LEU A 292 29.90 1.92 13.18
C LEU A 292 30.50 3.24 12.70
N TYR A 293 29.67 4.16 12.19
CA TYR A 293 30.17 5.41 11.63
C TYR A 293 29.63 6.67 12.31
N CYS A 294 28.48 6.57 13.01
CA CYS A 294 27.89 7.72 13.67
C CYS A 294 27.10 7.29 14.91
N VAL A 295 27.16 8.08 15.96
CA VAL A 295 26.35 7.98 17.18
C VAL A 295 25.38 9.14 17.20
N CYS A 296 24.07 8.83 17.32
CA CYS A 296 23.00 9.81 17.40
C CYS A 296 22.63 10.03 18.87
N VAL A 297 22.78 11.26 19.37
CA VAL A 297 22.55 11.65 20.76
C VAL A 297 21.34 12.58 20.81
N LYS A 298 20.42 12.32 21.75
CA LYS A 298 19.26 13.17 21.99
C LYS A 298 19.60 14.19 23.10
N ASN A 299 19.67 15.47 22.75
CA ASN A 299 19.92 16.53 23.75
C ASN A 299 18.62 16.94 24.45
N ARG A 300 18.76 17.24 25.75
CA ARG A 300 17.68 17.87 26.54
C ARG A 300 17.56 19.33 26.12
N GLY A 301 16.48 19.65 25.44
CA GLY A 301 15.82 20.94 25.47
C GLY A 301 16.58 22.16 24.92
N LEU A 302 15.91 22.75 23.97
CA LEU A 302 15.79 24.21 23.78
C LEU A 302 14.56 24.38 22.88
N GLY A 303 13.39 24.54 23.53
CA GLY A 303 12.14 24.91 22.86
C GLY A 303 11.18 23.77 22.50
N LYS A 304 9.88 24.09 22.51
CA LYS A 304 8.72 23.18 22.35
C LYS A 304 8.62 22.45 20.98
N ASN A 305 9.55 22.61 20.04
CA ASN A 305 9.31 22.25 18.63
C ASN A 305 10.41 21.47 17.91
N ARG A 306 11.22 20.65 18.53
CA ARG A 306 12.01 19.55 17.94
C ARG A 306 13.11 19.16 18.93
N ALA A 307 13.21 17.88 19.26
CA ALA A 307 14.39 17.35 19.94
C ALA A 307 15.61 17.66 19.07
N LYS A 308 16.54 18.47 19.58
CA LYS A 308 17.78 18.77 18.87
C LYS A 308 18.65 17.51 18.94
N TRP A 309 18.97 16.98 17.78
CA TRP A 309 19.85 15.83 17.64
C TRP A 309 21.28 16.32 17.54
N ASP A 310 22.17 15.70 18.30
CA ASP A 310 23.61 15.81 18.10
C ASP A 310 24.15 14.52 17.52
N PHE A 311 25.19 14.65 16.71
CA PHE A 311 25.81 13.54 16.04
C PHE A 311 27.31 13.60 16.22
N ARG A 312 27.92 12.47 16.50
CA ARG A 312 29.38 12.37 16.67
C ARG A 312 29.91 11.05 16.11
N ALA A 313 31.21 11.01 15.85
CA ALA A 313 31.90 9.77 15.54
C ALA A 313 31.88 8.83 16.77
N PRO A 314 31.92 7.50 16.55
CA PRO A 314 32.01 6.54 17.65
C PRO A 314 33.34 6.64 18.41
N THR A 315 33.27 6.47 19.71
CA THR A 315 34.45 6.40 20.59
C THR A 315 35.08 5.00 20.52
N LYS A 316 36.34 4.89 21.01
CA LYS A 316 37.01 3.58 21.16
C LYS A 316 36.19 2.66 22.06
N GLN A 317 35.67 3.18 23.17
CA GLN A 317 34.85 2.41 24.14
C GLN A 317 33.58 1.83 23.52
N GLU A 318 32.90 2.58 22.62
CA GLU A 318 31.70 2.09 21.91
C GLU A 318 32.03 0.97 20.91
N ASN A 319 33.15 1.10 20.17
CA ASN A 319 33.61 0.03 19.29
C ASN A 319 34.03 -1.24 20.09
N GLU A 320 34.69 -1.10 21.21
CA GLU A 320 35.04 -2.20 22.10
C GLU A 320 33.80 -2.86 22.71
N ALA A 321 32.76 -2.09 23.05
CA ALA A 321 31.51 -2.62 23.57
C ALA A 321 30.77 -3.53 22.55
N VAL A 322 30.87 -3.23 21.25
CA VAL A 322 30.36 -4.11 20.19
C VAL A 322 31.07 -5.46 20.21
N GLY A 323 32.40 -5.48 20.32
CA GLY A 323 33.16 -6.73 20.42
C GLY A 323 32.80 -7.54 21.68
N ARG A 324 32.62 -6.84 22.84
CA ARG A 324 32.14 -7.53 24.06
C ARG A 324 30.73 -8.12 23.89
N ALA A 325 29.81 -7.38 23.21
CA ALA A 325 28.47 -7.90 22.94
C ALA A 325 28.50 -9.16 22.06
N GLU A 326 29.40 -9.21 21.07
CA GLU A 326 29.58 -10.40 20.23
C GLU A 326 30.10 -11.60 21.03
N LEU A 327 31.07 -11.37 21.92
CA LEU A 327 31.58 -12.41 22.79
C LEU A 327 30.49 -12.93 23.76
N ARG A 328 29.71 -12.00 24.36
CA ARG A 328 28.63 -12.36 25.27
C ARG A 328 27.51 -13.15 24.53
N LEU A 329 27.22 -12.76 23.31
CA LEU A 329 26.29 -13.51 22.48
C LEU A 329 26.77 -14.94 22.24
N LYS A 330 28.04 -15.11 21.84
CA LYS A 330 28.64 -16.43 21.61
C LYS A 330 28.61 -17.30 22.88
N GLU A 331 28.82 -16.71 24.05
CA GLU A 331 28.76 -17.40 25.34
C GLU A 331 27.34 -17.91 25.65
N LYS A 332 26.34 -17.06 25.46
CA LYS A 332 24.95 -17.38 25.82
C LYS A 332 24.19 -18.22 24.77
N LEU A 333 24.62 -18.14 23.52
CA LEU A 333 23.92 -18.75 22.38
C LEU A 333 23.66 -20.27 22.53
N PRO A 334 24.63 -21.10 23.03
CA PRO A 334 24.38 -22.54 23.21
C PRO A 334 23.24 -22.82 24.20
N ARG A 335 23.20 -22.10 25.31
CA ARG A 335 22.13 -22.22 26.31
C ARG A 335 20.77 -21.77 25.74
N TRP A 336 20.73 -20.63 25.05
CA TRP A 336 19.50 -20.11 24.44
C TRP A 336 18.98 -21.02 23.33
N THR A 337 19.88 -21.65 22.56
CA THR A 337 19.51 -22.64 21.57
C THR A 337 18.90 -23.89 22.22
N ALA A 338 19.49 -24.40 23.29
CA ALA A 338 18.95 -25.52 24.03
C ALA A 338 17.57 -25.24 24.65
N LEU A 339 17.33 -23.99 25.02
CA LEU A 339 16.02 -23.52 25.52
C LEU A 339 15.01 -23.19 24.41
N GLY A 340 15.38 -23.33 23.12
CA GLY A 340 14.52 -23.01 21.99
C GLY A 340 14.24 -21.51 21.79
N LEU A 341 15.04 -20.63 22.40
CA LEU A 341 14.84 -19.17 22.34
C LEU A 341 15.36 -18.54 21.03
N VAL A 342 16.31 -19.21 20.37
CA VAL A 342 16.94 -18.66 19.16
C VAL A 342 16.08 -18.94 17.93
N PRO A 343 15.68 -17.92 17.14
CA PRO A 343 14.94 -18.13 15.90
C PRO A 343 15.87 -18.62 14.78
N SER A 344 16.16 -19.93 14.82
CA SER A 344 17.10 -20.61 13.92
C SER A 344 16.47 -21.06 12.60
N GLU A 345 15.20 -20.76 12.37
CA GLU A 345 14.49 -21.12 11.16
C GLU A 345 15.12 -20.43 9.94
N ILE A 346 15.20 -21.18 8.83
CA ILE A 346 15.72 -20.68 7.56
C ILE A 346 14.67 -19.80 6.90
N ILE A 347 15.10 -18.71 6.29
CA ILE A 347 14.25 -17.83 5.48
C ILE A 347 13.90 -18.57 4.17
N PRO A 348 12.61 -18.87 3.91
CA PRO A 348 12.21 -19.54 2.66
C PRO A 348 12.45 -18.62 1.45
N GLU A 349 12.81 -19.22 0.32
CA GLU A 349 12.85 -18.49 -0.94
C GLU A 349 11.43 -18.12 -1.39
N GLY A 350 11.17 -16.83 -1.47
CA GLY A 350 9.87 -16.27 -1.83
C GLY A 350 10.01 -15.01 -2.67
N LEU A 351 8.87 -14.38 -2.94
CA LEU A 351 8.82 -13.14 -3.71
C LEU A 351 9.38 -11.95 -2.91
N LYS A 352 9.13 -11.92 -1.59
CA LYS A 352 9.54 -10.82 -0.69
C LYS A 352 10.87 -11.10 0.01
N THR A 353 11.26 -12.35 0.15
CA THR A 353 12.46 -12.79 0.88
C THR A 353 13.72 -12.92 0.03
N ARG A 354 13.61 -12.80 -1.29
CA ARG A 354 14.75 -12.97 -2.21
C ARG A 354 15.93 -12.04 -1.90
N GLU A 355 15.65 -10.78 -1.51
CA GLU A 355 16.73 -9.79 -1.38
C GLU A 355 17.67 -10.08 -0.21
N PRO A 356 17.23 -10.40 1.03
CA PRO A 356 18.10 -10.88 2.09
C PRO A 356 18.93 -12.11 1.69
N LEU A 357 18.29 -13.09 1.05
CA LEU A 357 18.95 -14.32 0.60
C LEU A 357 20.07 -14.05 -0.41
N ASN A 358 19.88 -13.10 -1.33
CA ASN A 358 20.91 -12.67 -2.28
C ASN A 358 22.16 -12.08 -1.60
N PHE A 359 22.01 -11.56 -0.37
CA PHE A 359 23.12 -11.02 0.42
C PHE A 359 23.51 -11.93 1.60
N GLY A 360 23.27 -13.23 1.49
CA GLY A 360 23.78 -14.26 2.41
C GLY A 360 23.08 -14.33 3.77
N MET A 361 21.95 -13.64 3.95
CA MET A 361 21.13 -13.74 5.16
C MET A 361 20.13 -14.89 4.98
N SER A 362 20.53 -16.09 5.41
CA SER A 362 19.78 -17.34 5.18
C SER A 362 18.83 -17.70 6.31
N GLY A 363 19.09 -17.23 7.53
CA GLY A 363 18.26 -17.44 8.70
C GLY A 363 17.68 -16.12 9.24
N TRP A 364 16.60 -16.22 10.01
CA TRP A 364 15.98 -15.04 10.61
C TRP A 364 16.90 -14.32 11.60
N CYS A 365 17.82 -15.04 12.26
CA CYS A 365 18.87 -14.43 13.10
C CYS A 365 19.87 -13.58 12.31
N ASP A 366 20.07 -13.87 11.01
CA ASP A 366 21.04 -13.16 10.17
C ASP A 366 20.58 -11.73 9.84
N LEU A 367 19.31 -11.41 10.18
CA LEU A 367 18.76 -10.04 10.03
C LEU A 367 19.20 -9.09 11.15
N PHE A 368 20.07 -9.52 12.07
CA PHE A 368 20.52 -8.73 13.22
C PHE A 368 22.05 -8.74 13.31
N ASN A 369 22.63 -7.62 13.72
CA ASN A 369 24.03 -7.63 14.14
C ASN A 369 24.16 -8.29 15.53
N PRO A 370 25.38 -8.68 15.95
CA PRO A 370 25.55 -9.41 17.21
C PRO A 370 24.98 -8.68 18.43
N ARG A 371 25.08 -7.34 18.51
CA ARG A 371 24.55 -6.57 19.64
C ARG A 371 23.02 -6.46 19.58
N GLN A 372 22.43 -6.30 18.39
CA GLN A 372 20.99 -6.35 18.22
C GLN A 372 20.41 -7.71 18.62
N LEU A 373 21.04 -8.80 18.15
CA LEU A 373 20.60 -10.16 18.48
C LEU A 373 20.75 -10.47 19.97
N LEU A 374 21.88 -10.08 20.59
CA LEU A 374 22.08 -10.19 22.04
C LEU A 374 20.95 -9.47 22.79
N THR A 375 20.64 -8.26 22.36
CA THR A 375 19.58 -7.44 22.99
C THR A 375 18.24 -8.15 22.89
N HIS A 376 17.80 -8.58 21.72
CA HIS A 376 16.51 -9.22 21.54
C HIS A 376 16.39 -10.55 22.28
N LEU A 377 17.43 -11.38 22.25
CA LEU A 377 17.43 -12.65 22.98
C LEU A 377 17.46 -12.46 24.51
N THR A 378 18.10 -11.41 25.00
CA THR A 378 18.06 -11.06 26.43
C THR A 378 16.64 -10.62 26.82
N TYR A 379 15.99 -9.74 26.05
CA TYR A 379 14.59 -9.37 26.30
C TYR A 379 13.65 -10.56 26.24
N LEU A 380 13.83 -11.47 25.29
CA LEU A 380 13.05 -12.72 25.18
C LEU A 380 13.24 -13.60 26.41
N GLU A 381 14.49 -13.79 26.88
CA GLU A 381 14.78 -14.56 28.11
C GLU A 381 14.07 -13.93 29.32
N LYS A 382 14.15 -12.59 29.48
CA LYS A 382 13.48 -11.90 30.60
C LYS A 382 11.97 -11.92 30.47
N PHE A 383 11.44 -11.84 29.27
CA PHE A 383 10.01 -12.01 29.00
C PHE A 383 9.52 -13.38 29.47
N GLN A 384 10.22 -14.46 29.13
CA GLN A 384 9.86 -15.81 29.56
C GLN A 384 9.89 -15.95 31.09
N GLN A 385 10.86 -15.34 31.77
CA GLN A 385 10.95 -15.33 33.22
C GLN A 385 9.78 -14.58 33.86
N ALA A 386 9.44 -13.40 33.37
CA ALA A 386 8.30 -12.59 33.84
C ALA A 386 6.96 -13.29 33.55
N LYS A 387 6.85 -13.91 32.36
CA LYS A 387 5.65 -14.69 31.98
C LYS A 387 5.45 -15.88 32.93
N GLY A 388 6.51 -16.61 33.30
CA GLY A 388 6.42 -17.70 34.26
C GLY A 388 5.83 -17.25 35.62
N LYS A 389 6.20 -16.06 36.09
CA LYS A 389 5.62 -15.46 37.30
C LYS A 389 4.16 -15.05 37.09
N LEU A 390 3.84 -14.45 35.94
CA LEU A 390 2.49 -14.00 35.61
C LEU A 390 1.48 -15.14 35.58
N PHE A 391 1.89 -16.35 35.22
CA PHE A 391 1.04 -17.54 35.16
C PHE A 391 1.15 -18.47 36.36
N ALA A 392 1.98 -18.17 37.35
CA ALA A 392 2.30 -19.07 38.47
C ALA A 392 1.07 -19.59 39.23
N ASP A 393 0.08 -18.71 39.49
CA ASP A 393 -1.12 -19.02 40.23
C ASP A 393 -2.38 -19.11 39.35
N ALA A 394 -2.25 -18.98 38.01
CA ALA A 394 -3.37 -18.98 37.10
C ALA A 394 -3.65 -20.38 36.54
N LYS A 395 -4.85 -20.90 36.80
CA LYS A 395 -5.28 -22.20 36.25
C LYS A 395 -5.66 -22.02 34.77
N GLU A 396 -5.13 -22.87 33.92
CA GLU A 396 -5.45 -22.88 32.49
C GLU A 396 -6.97 -22.89 32.24
N GLY A 397 -7.43 -21.96 31.37
CA GLY A 397 -8.85 -21.75 31.06
C GLY A 397 -9.63 -20.94 32.10
N SER A 398 -9.02 -20.47 33.21
CA SER A 398 -9.65 -19.52 34.11
C SER A 398 -9.58 -18.08 33.55
N GLU A 399 -10.37 -17.18 34.14
CA GLU A 399 -10.36 -15.76 33.77
C GLU A 399 -8.99 -15.12 34.08
N GLU A 400 -8.35 -15.54 35.16
CA GLU A 400 -7.01 -15.09 35.57
C GLU A 400 -5.97 -15.53 34.53
N TRP A 401 -6.08 -16.76 34.04
CA TRP A 401 -5.19 -17.26 32.97
C TRP A 401 -5.39 -16.50 31.66
N GLU A 402 -6.64 -16.24 31.27
CA GLU A 402 -6.92 -15.46 30.06
C GLU A 402 -6.47 -13.99 30.20
N PHE A 403 -6.57 -13.41 31.39
CA PHE A 403 -6.03 -12.09 31.67
C PHE A 403 -4.51 -12.07 31.57
N ALA A 404 -3.84 -13.07 32.12
CA ALA A 404 -2.39 -13.23 32.00
C ALA A 404 -1.98 -13.40 30.52
N ALA A 405 -2.73 -14.20 29.74
CA ALA A 405 -2.52 -14.36 28.30
C ALA A 405 -2.68 -13.04 27.53
N ALA A 406 -3.65 -12.20 27.92
CA ALA A 406 -3.83 -10.88 27.34
C ALA A 406 -2.63 -9.96 27.64
N VAL A 407 -2.17 -9.91 28.89
CA VAL A 407 -1.00 -9.13 29.32
C VAL A 407 0.24 -9.57 28.56
N ALA A 408 0.50 -10.88 28.48
CA ALA A 408 1.63 -11.44 27.73
C ALA A 408 1.55 -11.11 26.23
N THR A 409 0.34 -11.14 25.63
CA THR A 409 0.14 -10.80 24.22
C THR A 409 0.50 -9.35 23.92
N TYR A 410 0.07 -8.37 24.75
CA TYR A 410 0.50 -6.99 24.55
C TYR A 410 1.99 -6.79 24.82
N GLY A 411 2.57 -7.48 25.79
CA GLY A 411 4.03 -7.49 25.99
C GLY A 411 4.78 -8.01 24.77
N ALA A 412 4.26 -9.03 24.09
CA ALA A 412 4.83 -9.55 22.84
C ALA A 412 4.72 -8.52 21.68
N MET A 413 3.64 -7.74 21.61
CA MET A 413 3.51 -6.65 20.62
C MET A 413 4.51 -5.52 20.87
N VAL A 414 4.83 -5.22 22.13
CA VAL A 414 5.92 -4.29 22.49
C VAL A 414 7.26 -4.84 22.00
N PHE A 415 7.52 -6.12 22.23
CA PHE A 415 8.73 -6.79 21.76
C PHE A 415 8.85 -6.74 20.23
N ASP A 416 7.80 -7.08 19.50
CA ASP A 416 7.79 -7.06 18.03
C ASP A 416 8.01 -5.63 17.48
N THR A 417 7.49 -4.61 18.16
CA THR A 417 7.82 -3.21 17.81
C THR A 417 9.32 -2.96 17.92
N CYS A 418 9.98 -3.49 18.96
CA CYS A 418 11.44 -3.36 19.11
C CYS A 418 12.21 -4.11 18.03
N VAL A 419 11.77 -5.28 17.63
CA VAL A 419 12.38 -6.09 16.55
C VAL A 419 12.26 -5.39 15.19
N ASP A 420 11.10 -4.82 14.87
CA ASP A 420 10.83 -4.11 13.60
C ASP A 420 11.68 -2.84 13.44
N TYR A 421 11.98 -2.14 14.56
CA TYR A 421 12.78 -0.91 14.53
C TYR A 421 14.27 -1.15 14.75
N ASN A 422 14.71 -2.35 15.09
CA ASN A 422 16.09 -2.66 15.46
C ASN A 422 16.65 -3.92 14.81
N CYS A 423 16.76 -3.91 13.48
CA CYS A 423 17.36 -4.95 12.66
C CYS A 423 18.28 -4.37 11.59
N LEU A 424 19.00 -5.20 10.85
CA LEU A 424 19.89 -4.81 9.75
C LEU A 424 19.18 -4.14 8.56
N LEU A 425 17.85 -4.15 8.56
CA LEU A 425 17.01 -3.55 7.52
C LEU A 425 16.32 -2.26 8.00
N SER A 426 16.50 -1.86 9.26
CA SER A 426 16.04 -0.57 9.81
C SER A 426 16.85 0.57 9.25
N LEU A 427 16.22 1.64 8.79
CA LEU A 427 16.86 2.73 8.07
C LEU A 427 16.86 4.03 8.88
N TRP A 428 17.98 4.74 8.90
CA TRP A 428 18.00 6.14 9.32
C TRP A 428 17.44 7.04 8.22
N HIS A 429 16.35 7.75 8.50
CA HIS A 429 15.69 8.64 7.54
C HIS A 429 16.24 10.07 7.67
N SER A 430 17.21 10.44 6.85
CA SER A 430 17.95 11.70 6.96
C SER A 430 17.08 12.96 6.84
N THR A 431 15.97 12.93 6.09
CA THR A 431 15.08 14.11 5.95
C THR A 431 14.11 14.26 7.13
N ARG A 432 13.96 13.25 7.98
CA ARG A 432 13.08 13.26 9.16
C ARG A 432 13.84 13.09 10.47
N SER A 433 15.11 12.74 10.42
CA SER A 433 15.98 12.47 11.57
C SER A 433 15.35 11.46 12.55
N LEU A 434 14.92 10.32 12.02
CA LEU A 434 14.32 9.23 12.80
C LEU A 434 14.66 7.87 12.18
N ILE A 435 14.50 6.81 12.96
CA ILE A 435 14.59 5.44 12.49
C ILE A 435 13.29 5.08 11.79
N ALA A 436 13.37 4.62 10.54
CA ALA A 436 12.25 4.01 9.83
C ALA A 436 12.26 2.50 10.06
N HIS A 437 11.12 1.96 10.45
CA HIS A 437 10.95 0.53 10.68
C HIS A 437 11.04 -0.28 9.38
N MET A 438 11.46 -1.51 9.49
CA MET A 438 11.74 -2.38 8.35
C MET A 438 10.48 -2.62 7.49
N MET A 439 9.34 -2.94 8.11
CA MET A 439 8.09 -3.30 7.43
C MET A 439 7.36 -2.15 6.74
N SER A 440 7.95 -0.94 6.69
CA SER A 440 7.37 0.22 6.00
C SER A 440 7.07 -0.01 4.51
N LEU A 441 7.73 -0.96 3.87
CA LEU A 441 7.57 -1.30 2.44
C LEU A 441 6.92 -2.68 2.20
N GLN A 442 6.46 -3.37 3.25
CA GLN A 442 5.90 -4.73 3.15
C GLN A 442 6.83 -5.72 2.39
N ALA A 443 8.12 -5.61 2.63
CA ALA A 443 9.17 -6.39 2.00
C ALA A 443 10.45 -6.29 2.85
N PHE A 444 11.45 -7.10 2.54
CA PHE A 444 12.77 -7.10 3.18
C PHE A 444 13.84 -6.44 2.30
N PRO A 445 13.80 -5.11 2.07
CA PRO A 445 14.75 -4.44 1.19
C PRO A 445 16.12 -4.36 1.86
N PHE A 446 17.15 -4.88 1.18
CA PHE A 446 18.53 -4.78 1.65
C PHE A 446 18.96 -3.33 1.88
N LYS A 447 19.70 -3.08 2.97
CA LYS A 447 20.25 -1.77 3.31
C LYS A 447 21.77 -1.84 3.36
N TRP A 448 22.42 -0.93 2.64
CA TRP A 448 23.87 -0.73 2.66
C TRP A 448 24.35 -0.12 3.98
N SER A 449 23.52 0.77 4.52
CA SER A 449 23.68 1.36 5.86
C SER A 449 22.36 1.21 6.62
N TYR A 450 22.45 0.97 7.93
CA TYR A 450 21.29 0.74 8.78
C TYR A 450 21.43 1.45 10.12
N ALA A 451 20.33 1.57 10.84
CA ALA A 451 20.28 2.14 12.18
C ALA A 451 20.04 1.04 13.21
N GLU A 452 20.86 1.01 14.23
CA GLU A 452 20.66 0.23 15.43
C GLU A 452 20.06 1.12 16.50
N TRP A 453 18.90 0.74 17.00
CA TRP A 453 18.17 1.49 18.00
C TRP A 453 18.64 1.11 19.41
N ASN A 454 19.00 2.09 20.24
CA ASN A 454 19.31 1.83 21.63
C ASN A 454 18.01 1.63 22.43
N GLN A 455 17.69 0.38 22.72
CA GLN A 455 16.48 0.03 23.45
C GLN A 455 16.48 0.46 24.93
N LEU A 456 17.65 0.78 25.47
CA LEU A 456 17.82 1.18 26.88
C LEU A 456 17.69 2.70 27.10
N VAL A 457 17.53 3.50 26.02
CA VAL A 457 17.47 4.95 26.15
C VAL A 457 16.17 5.41 26.83
N PRO A 458 16.24 6.16 27.94
CA PRO A 458 15.04 6.61 28.66
C PRO A 458 14.12 7.48 27.79
N ASN A 459 12.81 7.25 27.86
CA ASN A 459 11.78 7.90 27.01
C ASN A 459 12.05 7.73 25.49
N GLY A 460 12.66 6.65 25.12
CA GLY A 460 12.91 6.18 23.75
C GLY A 460 13.05 4.67 23.81
N GLY A 461 13.59 4.02 22.79
CA GLY A 461 13.83 2.59 22.83
C GLY A 461 12.58 1.79 23.25
N TYR A 462 12.77 0.88 24.19
CA TYR A 462 11.69 0.05 24.72
C TYR A 462 10.57 0.86 25.39
N ASP A 463 10.90 1.94 26.11
CA ASP A 463 9.89 2.82 26.72
C ASP A 463 8.94 3.43 25.69
N TRP A 464 9.47 3.81 24.52
CA TRP A 464 8.65 4.34 23.44
C TRP A 464 7.77 3.25 22.82
N ALA A 465 8.31 2.05 22.63
CA ALA A 465 7.54 0.91 22.11
C ALA A 465 6.38 0.55 23.07
N LEU A 466 6.64 0.56 24.38
CA LEU A 466 5.63 0.35 25.41
C LEU A 466 4.56 1.45 25.37
N SER A 467 4.96 2.73 25.36
CA SER A 467 4.01 3.85 25.30
C SER A 467 3.14 3.77 24.05
N LYS A 468 3.73 3.42 22.89
CA LYS A 468 2.99 3.27 21.63
C LYS A 468 1.87 2.21 21.72
N VAL A 469 2.15 1.07 22.35
CA VAL A 469 1.16 -0.02 22.53
C VAL A 469 0.12 0.35 23.58
N LEU A 470 0.53 0.96 24.71
CA LEU A 470 -0.41 1.41 25.76
C LEU A 470 -1.35 2.52 25.28
N ASP A 471 -0.84 3.50 24.54
CA ASP A 471 -1.66 4.57 23.95
C ASP A 471 -2.68 3.97 22.97
N ALA A 472 -2.25 3.03 22.11
CA ALA A 472 -3.15 2.33 21.21
C ALA A 472 -4.21 1.52 21.93
N LEU A 473 -3.84 0.76 22.97
CA LEU A 473 -4.77 -0.02 23.77
C LEU A 473 -5.79 0.88 24.50
N LYS A 474 -5.31 1.99 25.07
CA LYS A 474 -6.17 2.98 25.73
C LYS A 474 -7.22 3.53 24.77
N GLU A 475 -6.81 3.99 23.60
CA GLU A 475 -7.71 4.53 22.58
C GLU A 475 -8.68 3.44 22.05
N ILE A 476 -8.24 2.20 21.87
CA ILE A 476 -9.10 1.09 21.45
C ILE A 476 -10.21 0.86 22.50
N VAL A 477 -9.85 0.82 23.78
CA VAL A 477 -10.82 0.65 24.89
C VAL A 477 -11.79 1.83 24.95
N GLU A 478 -11.32 3.06 24.73
CA GLU A 478 -12.17 4.26 24.71
C GLU A 478 -13.13 4.32 23.53
N LEU A 479 -12.74 3.73 22.38
CA LEU A 479 -13.59 3.67 21.19
C LEU A 479 -14.66 2.57 21.25
N LEU A 480 -14.51 1.57 22.11
CA LEU A 480 -15.54 0.57 22.36
C LEU A 480 -16.61 1.13 23.30
N SER A 481 -17.82 0.58 23.21
CA SER A 481 -18.88 0.90 24.17
C SER A 481 -18.52 0.40 25.58
N GLU A 482 -19.19 0.90 26.61
CA GLU A 482 -18.98 0.45 28.00
C GLU A 482 -19.25 -1.05 28.20
N THR A 483 -20.16 -1.62 27.41
CA THR A 483 -20.50 -3.04 27.39
C THR A 483 -20.44 -3.58 25.96
N PRO A 484 -19.25 -3.74 25.40
CA PRO A 484 -19.12 -4.25 24.05
C PRO A 484 -19.55 -5.73 23.99
N PRO A 485 -20.11 -6.20 22.85
CA PRO A 485 -20.37 -7.62 22.69
C PRO A 485 -19.05 -8.39 22.75
N HIS A 486 -19.07 -9.60 23.31
CA HIS A 486 -17.90 -10.47 23.32
C HIS A 486 -17.70 -11.07 21.93
N PRO A 487 -16.60 -10.75 21.22
CA PRO A 487 -16.30 -11.32 19.93
C PRO A 487 -15.78 -12.76 20.07
N VAL A 488 -16.00 -13.57 19.05
CA VAL A 488 -15.31 -14.85 18.89
C VAL A 488 -14.15 -14.66 17.94
N VAL A 489 -12.93 -14.94 18.39
CA VAL A 489 -11.69 -14.83 17.58
C VAL A 489 -11.07 -16.21 17.43
N TYR A 490 -10.78 -16.65 16.19
CA TYR A 490 -10.14 -17.91 15.91
C TYR A 490 -8.96 -17.79 14.93
N CYS A 491 -7.99 -18.69 15.04
CA CYS A 491 -6.90 -18.87 14.07
C CYS A 491 -7.22 -20.07 13.19
N GLY A 492 -7.47 -19.86 11.90
CA GLY A 492 -7.82 -20.96 11.01
C GLY A 492 -8.16 -20.51 9.59
N SER A 493 -8.31 -21.50 8.72
CA SER A 493 -8.61 -21.31 7.31
C SER A 493 -10.06 -20.84 7.10
N ALA A 494 -10.27 -19.89 6.18
CA ALA A 494 -11.60 -19.49 5.74
C ALA A 494 -12.30 -20.57 4.88
N THR A 495 -11.65 -21.71 4.64
CA THR A 495 -12.25 -22.92 4.01
C THR A 495 -12.92 -23.83 5.03
N ALA A 496 -12.79 -23.55 6.35
CA ALA A 496 -13.36 -24.33 7.44
C ALA A 496 -13.74 -23.41 8.60
N ILE A 497 -14.82 -22.66 8.43
CA ILE A 497 -15.28 -21.67 9.43
C ILE A 497 -16.07 -22.41 10.52
N PRO A 498 -15.76 -22.22 11.83
CA PRO A 498 -16.37 -22.99 12.93
C PRO A 498 -17.80 -22.47 13.25
N LEU A 499 -18.68 -22.43 12.26
CA LEU A 499 -20.06 -22.00 12.37
C LEU A 499 -20.99 -22.98 11.66
N ASN A 500 -22.23 -23.07 12.13
CA ASN A 500 -23.25 -23.93 11.57
C ASN A 500 -23.72 -23.41 10.18
N ASP A 501 -24.27 -24.33 9.38
CA ASP A 501 -24.88 -24.01 8.11
C ASP A 501 -26.00 -22.98 8.28
N LYS A 502 -26.08 -22.02 7.37
CA LYS A 502 -27.15 -21.02 7.29
C LYS A 502 -27.40 -20.27 8.62
N SER A 503 -26.36 -20.09 9.44
CA SER A 503 -26.47 -19.43 10.75
C SER A 503 -26.14 -17.94 10.73
N VAL A 504 -25.50 -17.42 9.66
CA VAL A 504 -24.94 -16.08 9.58
C VAL A 504 -25.79 -15.19 8.68
N PRO A 505 -26.35 -14.07 9.19
CA PRO A 505 -27.07 -13.11 8.36
C PRO A 505 -26.15 -12.21 7.51
N CYS A 506 -24.95 -11.87 8.01
CA CYS A 506 -24.05 -10.90 7.38
C CYS A 506 -22.59 -11.33 7.41
N ILE A 507 -21.95 -11.33 6.25
CA ILE A 507 -20.51 -11.51 6.08
C ILE A 507 -19.96 -10.24 5.43
N VAL A 508 -18.91 -9.64 6.01
CA VAL A 508 -18.17 -8.53 5.41
C VAL A 508 -16.70 -8.89 5.40
N VAL A 509 -16.10 -9.00 4.23
CA VAL A 509 -14.75 -9.55 4.07
C VAL A 509 -13.89 -8.69 3.15
N ASP A 510 -12.60 -8.55 3.50
CA ASP A 510 -11.55 -7.94 2.68
C ASP A 510 -10.52 -9.03 2.31
N PRO A 511 -10.76 -9.84 1.26
CA PRO A 511 -9.89 -10.95 0.92
C PRO A 511 -8.54 -10.48 0.38
N PRO A 512 -7.52 -11.34 0.33
CA PRO A 512 -6.25 -11.03 -0.33
C PRO A 512 -6.45 -10.64 -1.81
N TYR A 513 -5.69 -9.63 -2.29
CA TYR A 513 -5.79 -9.11 -3.66
C TYR A 513 -4.72 -9.72 -4.55
N ALA A 514 -4.90 -10.96 -4.95
CA ALA A 514 -4.00 -11.69 -5.83
C ALA A 514 -2.50 -11.54 -5.41
N GLU A 515 -1.65 -10.89 -6.22
CA GLU A 515 -0.20 -10.76 -5.99
C GLU A 515 0.23 -9.53 -5.16
N ASN A 516 -0.69 -8.78 -4.56
CA ASN A 516 -0.34 -7.51 -3.91
C ASN A 516 0.53 -7.70 -2.65
N VAL A 517 0.13 -8.57 -1.75
CA VAL A 517 0.85 -8.83 -0.49
C VAL A 517 1.00 -10.33 -0.27
N MET A 518 2.23 -10.78 0.01
CA MET A 518 2.52 -12.15 0.43
C MET A 518 2.55 -12.17 1.96
N TYR A 519 1.38 -12.25 2.59
CA TYR A 519 1.22 -12.07 4.03
C TYR A 519 2.06 -13.06 4.83
N ALA A 520 2.04 -14.34 4.45
CA ALA A 520 2.79 -15.38 5.12
C ALA A 520 4.31 -15.12 5.06
N GLU A 521 4.86 -14.72 3.87
CA GLU A 521 6.29 -14.44 3.73
C GLU A 521 6.75 -13.28 4.62
N VAL A 522 5.96 -12.19 4.71
CA VAL A 522 6.35 -11.03 5.52
C VAL A 522 6.04 -11.21 7.00
N SER A 523 5.06 -12.04 7.35
CA SER A 523 4.69 -12.34 8.73
C SER A 523 5.68 -13.25 9.43
N ASP A 524 6.42 -14.08 8.70
CA ASP A 524 7.42 -15.00 9.26
C ASP A 524 8.43 -14.28 10.16
N PHE A 525 8.78 -13.04 9.82
CA PHE A 525 9.68 -12.21 10.60
C PHE A 525 9.20 -12.01 12.05
N PHE A 526 7.90 -11.79 12.25
CA PHE A 526 7.30 -11.67 13.58
C PHE A 526 6.96 -13.04 14.16
N TYR A 527 6.49 -13.97 13.31
CA TYR A 527 6.06 -15.29 13.72
C TYR A 527 7.14 -16.06 14.50
N VAL A 528 8.37 -16.03 14.04
CA VAL A 528 9.48 -16.76 14.69
C VAL A 528 9.76 -16.27 16.11
N TRP A 529 9.53 -15.00 16.41
CA TRP A 529 9.62 -14.43 17.74
C TRP A 529 8.36 -14.69 18.56
N LEU A 530 7.18 -14.43 18.00
CA LEU A 530 5.89 -14.64 18.65
C LEU A 530 5.67 -16.11 19.06
N LYS A 531 6.11 -17.04 18.23
CA LYS A 531 6.09 -18.46 18.57
C LYS A 531 6.88 -18.75 19.85
N ARG A 532 8.01 -18.09 20.05
CA ARG A 532 8.82 -18.23 21.25
C ARG A 532 8.22 -17.53 22.47
N LEU A 533 7.57 -16.40 22.24
CA LEU A 533 6.94 -15.62 23.31
C LEU A 533 5.62 -16.25 23.80
N LEU A 534 4.79 -16.74 22.88
CA LEU A 534 3.37 -17.07 23.12
C LEU A 534 2.97 -18.47 22.63
N GLY A 535 3.88 -19.29 22.09
CA GLY A 535 3.53 -20.59 21.52
C GLY A 535 2.98 -21.60 22.55
N ASP A 536 3.32 -21.46 23.81
CA ASP A 536 2.78 -22.25 24.92
C ASP A 536 1.37 -21.78 25.36
N ILE A 537 1.02 -20.52 25.09
CA ILE A 537 -0.31 -19.96 25.34
C ILE A 537 -1.27 -20.31 24.19
N PHE A 538 -0.78 -20.29 22.95
CA PHE A 538 -1.56 -20.54 21.73
C PHE A 538 -0.94 -21.66 20.87
N PRO A 539 -0.86 -22.90 21.38
CA PRO A 539 -0.15 -24.01 20.71
C PRO A 539 -0.70 -24.30 19.32
N ASP A 540 -2.00 -24.22 19.11
CA ASP A 540 -2.64 -24.47 17.82
C ASP A 540 -2.27 -23.42 16.76
N ALA A 541 -2.15 -22.15 17.15
CA ALA A 541 -1.75 -21.07 16.24
C ALA A 541 -0.26 -21.16 15.85
N PHE A 542 0.60 -21.65 16.76
CA PHE A 542 2.05 -21.71 16.56
C PHE A 542 2.59 -23.14 16.34
N LYS A 543 1.75 -24.07 15.89
CA LYS A 543 2.14 -25.47 15.66
C LYS A 543 3.15 -25.69 14.55
N THR A 544 3.12 -24.85 13.51
CA THR A 544 4.03 -24.96 12.34
C THR A 544 5.39 -24.31 12.60
N THR A 545 6.40 -24.64 11.82
CA THR A 545 7.74 -24.05 11.92
C THR A 545 7.72 -22.57 11.51
N LEU A 546 7.00 -22.25 10.44
CA LEU A 546 6.74 -20.90 9.90
C LEU A 546 5.25 -20.77 9.61
N THR A 547 4.80 -19.57 9.25
CA THR A 547 3.39 -19.33 8.87
C THR A 547 2.98 -20.22 7.69
N GLU A 548 1.69 -20.59 7.66
CA GLU A 548 1.12 -21.43 6.60
C GLU A 548 1.12 -20.68 5.26
N LYS A 549 1.77 -21.25 4.25
CA LYS A 549 1.92 -20.64 2.92
C LYS A 549 1.11 -21.37 1.85
N GLU A 550 0.93 -22.68 2.01
CA GLU A 550 0.23 -23.49 1.01
C GLU A 550 -1.26 -23.19 0.97
N GLU A 551 -1.89 -22.95 2.13
CA GLU A 551 -3.31 -22.60 2.22
C GLU A 551 -3.57 -21.09 1.98
N GLU A 552 -2.53 -20.26 2.04
CA GLU A 552 -2.69 -18.83 1.83
C GLU A 552 -3.24 -18.52 0.43
N ALA A 553 -4.36 -17.80 0.37
CA ALA A 553 -5.05 -17.45 -0.89
C ALA A 553 -4.41 -16.21 -1.54
N VAL A 554 -3.19 -16.34 -2.05
CA VAL A 554 -2.46 -15.29 -2.79
C VAL A 554 -1.89 -15.87 -4.08
N ALA A 555 -1.82 -15.03 -5.14
CA ALA A 555 -1.18 -15.40 -6.40
C ALA A 555 0.34 -15.24 -6.28
N ASN A 556 1.04 -16.28 -5.81
CA ASN A 556 2.49 -16.26 -5.60
C ASN A 556 3.24 -17.05 -6.68
N PRO A 557 3.82 -16.41 -7.72
CA PRO A 557 4.57 -17.11 -8.76
C PRO A 557 5.82 -17.84 -8.25
N ALA A 558 6.35 -17.49 -7.07
CA ALA A 558 7.51 -18.19 -6.51
C ALA A 558 7.23 -19.65 -6.17
N ARG A 559 5.96 -20.00 -5.83
CA ARG A 559 5.53 -21.39 -5.61
C ARG A 559 5.64 -22.26 -6.86
N PHE A 560 5.60 -21.65 -8.04
CA PHE A 560 5.64 -22.33 -9.33
C PHE A 560 6.98 -22.10 -10.05
N LYS A 561 8.06 -21.87 -9.28
CA LYS A 561 9.41 -21.69 -9.80
C LYS A 561 9.84 -22.91 -10.64
N GLY A 562 10.43 -22.66 -11.80
CA GLY A 562 10.84 -23.71 -12.75
C GLY A 562 9.80 -24.04 -13.82
N MET A 563 8.54 -23.58 -13.67
CA MET A 563 7.48 -23.78 -14.67
C MET A 563 7.46 -22.69 -15.77
N GLY A 564 8.49 -21.87 -15.84
CA GLY A 564 8.74 -20.89 -16.88
C GLY A 564 7.70 -19.77 -16.93
N LYS A 565 7.32 -19.30 -18.14
CA LYS A 565 6.35 -18.23 -18.33
C LYS A 565 4.94 -18.55 -17.82
N SER A 566 4.64 -19.80 -17.59
CA SER A 566 3.35 -20.25 -17.06
C SER A 566 3.19 -20.03 -15.54
N ALA A 567 4.28 -19.77 -14.79
CA ALA A 567 4.25 -19.63 -13.33
C ALA A 567 3.24 -18.58 -12.84
N LYS A 568 3.16 -17.41 -13.52
CA LYS A 568 2.18 -16.36 -13.17
C LYS A 568 0.74 -16.83 -13.41
N LYS A 569 0.48 -17.56 -14.50
CA LYS A 569 -0.85 -18.09 -14.79
C LYS A 569 -1.26 -19.15 -13.77
N LEU A 570 -0.35 -20.06 -13.44
CA LEU A 570 -0.57 -21.10 -12.41
C LEU A 570 -0.84 -20.50 -11.04
N ALA A 571 -0.10 -19.45 -10.67
CA ALA A 571 -0.33 -18.73 -9.41
C ALA A 571 -1.72 -18.08 -9.34
N LEU A 572 -2.21 -17.50 -10.44
CA LEU A 572 -3.54 -16.90 -10.49
C LEU A 572 -4.65 -17.96 -10.44
N GLU A 573 -4.42 -19.12 -11.05
CA GLU A 573 -5.33 -20.26 -10.99
C GLU A 573 -5.40 -20.86 -9.57
N ASP A 574 -4.26 -21.02 -8.90
CA ASP A 574 -4.18 -21.43 -7.50
C ASP A 574 -4.95 -20.47 -6.59
N TYR A 575 -4.72 -19.16 -6.77
CA TYR A 575 -5.47 -18.12 -6.06
C TYR A 575 -6.99 -18.26 -6.29
N ARG A 576 -7.42 -18.40 -7.53
CA ARG A 576 -8.85 -18.57 -7.88
C ARG A 576 -9.45 -19.78 -7.17
N THR A 577 -8.77 -20.93 -7.22
CA THR A 577 -9.25 -22.18 -6.61
C THR A 577 -9.40 -22.07 -5.09
N LYS A 578 -8.42 -21.44 -4.42
CA LYS A 578 -8.47 -21.21 -2.98
C LYS A 578 -9.58 -20.22 -2.59
N MET A 579 -9.72 -19.12 -3.34
CA MET A 579 -10.82 -18.18 -3.10
C MET A 579 -12.19 -18.82 -3.33
N GLU A 580 -12.33 -19.67 -4.33
CA GLU A 580 -13.57 -20.43 -4.55
C GLU A 580 -13.90 -21.31 -3.35
N ALA A 581 -12.93 -22.03 -2.80
CA ALA A 581 -13.13 -22.86 -1.60
C ALA A 581 -13.54 -22.01 -0.38
N CYS A 582 -12.91 -20.86 -0.17
CA CYS A 582 -13.30 -19.93 0.89
C CYS A 582 -14.73 -19.41 0.70
N PHE A 583 -15.11 -19.02 -0.52
CA PHE A 583 -16.46 -18.52 -0.79
C PHE A 583 -17.52 -19.62 -0.70
N ARG A 584 -17.21 -20.87 -1.02
CA ARG A 584 -18.13 -22.00 -0.80
C ARG A 584 -18.41 -22.18 0.70
N GLU A 585 -17.41 -22.03 1.53
CA GLU A 585 -17.58 -22.11 2.98
C GLU A 585 -18.39 -20.92 3.52
N MET A 586 -18.12 -19.72 3.04
CA MET A 586 -18.93 -18.54 3.36
C MET A 586 -20.38 -18.73 2.89
N HIS A 587 -20.59 -19.34 1.71
CA HIS A 587 -21.92 -19.67 1.22
C HIS A 587 -22.63 -20.70 2.12
N ARG A 588 -21.92 -21.70 2.64
CA ARG A 588 -22.46 -22.71 3.56
C ARG A 588 -23.04 -22.04 4.81
N ILE A 589 -22.26 -21.19 5.46
CA ILE A 589 -22.66 -20.55 6.74
C ILE A 589 -23.67 -19.41 6.58
N LEU A 590 -23.70 -18.74 5.43
CA LEU A 590 -24.61 -17.62 5.17
C LEU A 590 -26.06 -18.10 5.12
N GLN A 591 -26.99 -17.33 5.67
CA GLN A 591 -28.45 -17.57 5.55
C GLN A 591 -28.89 -17.46 4.07
N ASP A 592 -30.03 -18.03 3.71
CA ASP A 592 -30.49 -18.02 2.31
C ASP A 592 -30.82 -16.60 1.82
N ASP A 593 -31.27 -15.73 2.71
CA ASP A 593 -31.53 -14.30 2.50
C ASP A 593 -30.41 -13.40 3.06
N GLY A 594 -29.32 -14.01 3.53
CA GLY A 594 -28.15 -13.33 4.05
C GLY A 594 -27.42 -12.50 3.01
N VAL A 595 -26.58 -11.57 3.49
CA VAL A 595 -25.79 -10.65 2.66
C VAL A 595 -24.31 -10.88 2.88
N MET A 596 -23.54 -10.98 1.80
CA MET A 596 -22.07 -10.94 1.85
C MET A 596 -21.56 -9.73 1.10
N THR A 597 -20.74 -8.89 1.76
CA THR A 597 -20.03 -7.78 1.10
C THR A 597 -18.54 -8.08 1.02
N VAL A 598 -18.01 -8.07 -0.20
CA VAL A 598 -16.60 -8.28 -0.50
C VAL A 598 -15.97 -6.94 -0.85
N MET A 599 -14.93 -6.56 -0.12
CA MET A 599 -14.11 -5.39 -0.45
C MET A 599 -13.00 -5.83 -1.41
N PHE A 600 -12.92 -5.22 -2.58
CA PHE A 600 -11.88 -5.59 -3.54
C PHE A 600 -11.44 -4.42 -4.41
N THR A 601 -10.16 -4.39 -4.74
CA THR A 601 -9.59 -3.52 -5.76
C THR A 601 -8.35 -4.17 -6.37
N HIS A 602 -8.27 -4.15 -7.69
CA HIS A 602 -7.09 -4.58 -8.42
C HIS A 602 -7.02 -3.87 -9.76
N ARG A 603 -5.80 -3.60 -10.26
CA ARG A 603 -5.61 -2.94 -11.57
C ARG A 603 -5.85 -3.89 -12.74
N ALA A 604 -5.43 -5.14 -12.61
CA ALA A 604 -5.56 -6.13 -13.66
C ALA A 604 -6.98 -6.69 -13.71
N ALA A 605 -7.56 -6.73 -14.90
CA ALA A 605 -8.89 -7.29 -15.12
C ALA A 605 -8.92 -8.81 -14.87
N GLU A 606 -7.79 -9.49 -15.05
CA GLU A 606 -7.63 -10.92 -14.77
C GLU A 606 -7.85 -11.26 -13.29
N ALA A 607 -7.43 -10.38 -12.37
CA ALA A 607 -7.70 -10.58 -10.93
C ALA A 607 -9.19 -10.41 -10.61
N TRP A 608 -9.87 -9.46 -11.28
CA TRP A 608 -11.31 -9.28 -11.18
C TRP A 608 -12.08 -10.48 -11.75
N SER A 609 -11.68 -10.98 -12.93
CA SER A 609 -12.26 -12.19 -13.52
C SER A 609 -12.09 -13.40 -12.60
N SER A 610 -10.90 -13.58 -12.01
CA SER A 610 -10.62 -14.67 -11.07
C SER A 610 -11.51 -14.61 -9.83
N LEU A 611 -11.66 -13.43 -9.22
CA LEU A 611 -12.52 -13.23 -8.05
C LEU A 611 -14.01 -13.48 -8.41
N ALA A 612 -14.47 -12.90 -9.52
CA ALA A 612 -15.85 -13.04 -9.96
C ALA A 612 -16.19 -14.50 -10.28
N THR A 613 -15.31 -15.21 -10.97
CA THR A 613 -15.46 -16.65 -11.26
C THR A 613 -15.56 -17.46 -9.97
N ALA A 614 -14.66 -17.19 -8.99
CA ALA A 614 -14.69 -17.88 -7.71
C ALA A 614 -16.01 -17.66 -6.95
N LEU A 615 -16.54 -16.43 -6.93
CA LEU A 615 -17.82 -16.10 -6.31
C LEU A 615 -19.01 -16.77 -7.03
N MET A 616 -19.04 -16.72 -8.37
CA MET A 616 -20.11 -17.33 -9.15
C MET A 616 -20.13 -18.86 -9.06
N ASN A 617 -18.95 -19.49 -9.04
CA ASN A 617 -18.80 -20.94 -8.83
C ASN A 617 -19.22 -21.35 -7.42
N ALA A 618 -19.00 -20.50 -6.43
CA ALA A 618 -19.46 -20.72 -5.05
C ALA A 618 -20.99 -20.51 -4.87
N GLY A 619 -21.72 -20.09 -5.91
CA GLY A 619 -23.16 -19.92 -5.88
C GLY A 619 -23.64 -18.53 -5.52
N PHE A 620 -22.80 -17.50 -5.62
CA PHE A 620 -23.18 -16.10 -5.40
C PHE A 620 -23.58 -15.38 -6.69
N THR A 621 -24.41 -14.34 -6.53
CA THR A 621 -24.66 -13.29 -7.52
C THR A 621 -24.38 -11.92 -6.92
N PHE A 622 -24.08 -10.92 -7.74
CA PHE A 622 -23.78 -9.57 -7.30
C PHE A 622 -25.03 -8.70 -7.41
N ILE A 623 -25.43 -8.09 -6.31
CA ILE A 623 -26.64 -7.23 -6.27
C ILE A 623 -26.32 -5.74 -6.29
N SER A 624 -25.14 -5.33 -5.80
CA SER A 624 -24.69 -3.94 -5.89
C SER A 624 -23.18 -3.84 -5.86
N SER A 625 -22.67 -2.69 -6.32
CA SER A 625 -21.26 -2.37 -6.36
C SER A 625 -21.06 -0.87 -6.13
N TRP A 626 -20.30 -0.52 -5.10
CA TRP A 626 -20.07 0.87 -4.73
C TRP A 626 -18.57 1.19 -4.61
N PRO A 627 -18.07 2.16 -5.35
CA PRO A 627 -16.69 2.63 -5.21
C PRO A 627 -16.54 3.52 -3.98
N VAL A 628 -15.52 3.24 -3.16
CA VAL A 628 -15.19 4.02 -1.96
C VAL A 628 -13.73 4.44 -2.01
N HIS A 629 -13.44 5.73 -1.83
CA HIS A 629 -12.08 6.23 -1.76
C HIS A 629 -11.39 5.81 -0.46
N THR A 630 -10.39 4.92 -0.56
CA THR A 630 -9.65 4.39 0.59
C THR A 630 -8.21 4.89 0.70
N GLU A 631 -7.67 5.53 -0.35
CA GLU A 631 -6.27 5.99 -0.38
C GLU A 631 -6.17 7.53 -0.44
N PRO A 632 -5.16 8.12 0.23
CA PRO A 632 -4.99 9.58 0.24
C PRO A 632 -4.52 10.12 -1.12
N PRO A 633 -5.08 11.25 -1.59
CA PRO A 633 -4.76 11.81 -2.91
C PRO A 633 -3.31 12.28 -3.08
N ASP A 634 -2.61 12.65 -1.99
CA ASP A 634 -1.36 13.44 -2.06
C ASP A 634 -0.05 12.65 -2.01
N LYS A 635 -0.03 11.40 -1.51
CA LYS A 635 1.23 10.66 -1.35
C LYS A 635 1.79 10.09 -2.66
N TYR A 636 0.94 9.89 -3.64
CA TYR A 636 1.27 9.17 -4.88
C TYR A 636 1.45 10.09 -6.10
N ALA A 637 0.81 11.25 -6.14
CA ALA A 637 1.00 12.24 -7.20
C ALA A 637 2.46 12.74 -7.32
N LYS A 638 3.22 12.74 -6.21
CA LYS A 638 4.65 13.11 -6.20
C LYS A 638 5.60 12.04 -6.75
N ARG A 639 5.14 10.80 -6.95
CA ARG A 639 5.96 9.68 -7.44
C ARG A 639 5.62 9.24 -8.87
N GLY A 640 4.68 9.90 -9.55
CA GLY A 640 4.27 9.52 -10.92
C GLY A 640 3.60 8.12 -10.99
N LYS A 641 3.19 7.56 -9.85
CA LYS A 641 2.51 6.26 -9.80
C LYS A 641 1.00 6.47 -9.69
N GLY A 642 0.25 6.15 -10.74
CA GLY A 642 -1.21 6.09 -10.70
C GLY A 642 -1.66 4.90 -9.86
N VAL A 643 -1.86 5.09 -8.58
CA VAL A 643 -2.44 4.08 -7.69
C VAL A 643 -3.95 4.20 -7.74
N LEU A 644 -4.66 3.06 -7.83
CA LEU A 644 -6.10 3.04 -7.63
C LEU A 644 -6.42 3.61 -6.25
N LYS A 645 -7.28 4.63 -6.22
CA LYS A 645 -7.70 5.31 -4.98
C LYS A 645 -8.98 4.71 -4.42
N VAL A 646 -9.65 3.89 -5.22
CA VAL A 646 -10.96 3.33 -4.95
C VAL A 646 -10.85 1.85 -4.59
N THR A 647 -11.52 1.48 -3.51
CA THR A 647 -11.91 0.09 -3.23
C THR A 647 -13.38 -0.08 -3.57
N VAL A 648 -13.74 -1.17 -4.23
CA VAL A 648 -15.12 -1.47 -4.58
C VAL A 648 -15.72 -2.38 -3.52
N LEU A 649 -16.89 -2.01 -3.00
CA LEU A 649 -17.73 -2.84 -2.14
C LEU A 649 -18.69 -3.62 -3.04
N LEU A 650 -18.46 -4.92 -3.18
CA LEU A 650 -19.33 -5.83 -3.93
C LEU A 650 -20.31 -6.50 -2.97
N THR A 651 -21.59 -6.19 -3.06
CA THR A 651 -22.60 -6.86 -2.26
C THR A 651 -23.14 -8.06 -3.02
N CYS A 652 -23.11 -9.21 -2.39
CA CYS A 652 -23.47 -10.50 -2.93
C CYS A 652 -24.60 -11.14 -2.16
N ARG A 653 -25.44 -11.93 -2.85
CA ARG A 653 -26.42 -12.83 -2.25
C ARG A 653 -26.30 -14.23 -2.85
N LYS A 654 -26.87 -15.23 -2.19
CA LYS A 654 -27.02 -16.56 -2.77
C LYS A 654 -27.85 -16.49 -4.04
N ARG A 655 -27.36 -17.15 -5.10
CA ARG A 655 -28.09 -17.21 -6.38
C ARG A 655 -29.28 -18.14 -6.24
N LYS A 656 -30.49 -17.62 -6.48
CA LYS A 656 -31.75 -18.37 -6.29
C LYS A 656 -32.10 -19.30 -7.44
N ALA A 657 -31.68 -19.00 -8.66
CA ALA A 657 -32.02 -19.77 -9.87
C ALA A 657 -30.83 -19.79 -10.83
N ASN A 658 -30.67 -20.85 -11.58
CA ASN A 658 -29.66 -20.98 -12.63
C ASN A 658 -30.36 -20.75 -13.98
N HIS A 659 -30.14 -19.63 -14.64
CA HIS A 659 -30.63 -19.32 -15.98
C HIS A 659 -29.42 -19.17 -16.91
N PRO A 660 -28.86 -20.30 -17.43
CA PRO A 660 -27.72 -20.23 -18.34
C PRO A 660 -27.99 -19.30 -19.51
N GLY A 661 -27.12 -18.32 -19.70
CA GLY A 661 -27.26 -17.32 -20.75
C GLY A 661 -26.48 -17.67 -22.01
N ILE A 662 -26.95 -17.12 -23.14
CA ILE A 662 -26.24 -17.13 -24.41
C ILE A 662 -25.63 -15.75 -24.60
N TRP A 663 -24.31 -15.69 -24.79
CA TRP A 663 -23.52 -14.44 -24.85
C TRP A 663 -24.08 -13.43 -25.85
N GLU A 664 -24.42 -13.93 -27.03
CA GLU A 664 -24.94 -13.13 -28.13
C GLU A 664 -26.29 -12.45 -27.78
N HIS A 665 -27.03 -13.00 -26.81
CA HIS A 665 -28.31 -12.44 -26.37
C HIS A 665 -28.15 -11.42 -25.24
N ILE A 666 -27.11 -11.56 -24.40
CA ILE A 666 -26.92 -10.74 -23.20
C ILE A 666 -25.95 -9.59 -23.40
N ILE A 667 -25.13 -9.61 -24.47
CA ILE A 667 -24.05 -8.63 -24.66
C ILE A 667 -24.59 -7.18 -24.73
N ASP A 668 -25.73 -6.95 -25.38
CA ASP A 668 -26.32 -5.62 -25.49
C ASP A 668 -26.84 -5.12 -24.16
N GLU A 669 -27.39 -6.01 -23.33
CA GLU A 669 -27.82 -5.67 -21.97
C GLU A 669 -26.62 -5.32 -21.07
N LEU A 670 -25.53 -6.09 -21.15
CA LEU A 670 -24.29 -5.77 -20.44
C LEU A 670 -23.70 -4.42 -20.87
N ARG A 671 -23.74 -4.12 -22.18
CA ARG A 671 -23.32 -2.84 -22.74
C ARG A 671 -24.16 -1.68 -22.24
N GLN A 672 -25.46 -1.89 -22.12
CA GLN A 672 -26.39 -0.88 -21.60
C GLN A 672 -26.14 -0.59 -20.11
N VAL A 673 -25.94 -1.64 -19.29
CA VAL A 673 -25.56 -1.50 -17.89
C VAL A 673 -24.23 -0.73 -17.75
N ALA A 674 -23.23 -1.07 -18.58
CA ALA A 674 -21.94 -0.35 -18.58
C ALA A 674 -22.14 1.13 -18.89
N LYS A 675 -22.88 1.50 -19.93
CA LYS A 675 -23.16 2.90 -20.31
C LYS A 675 -23.83 3.68 -19.17
N GLN A 676 -24.89 3.11 -18.61
CA GLN A 676 -25.63 3.73 -17.51
C GLN A 676 -24.74 4.00 -16.30
N LYS A 677 -23.95 2.99 -15.88
CA LYS A 677 -23.07 3.13 -14.70
C LYS A 677 -21.86 4.02 -14.94
N ILE A 678 -21.32 4.08 -16.14
CA ILE A 678 -20.28 5.04 -16.52
C ILE A 678 -20.81 6.49 -16.38
N GLU A 679 -22.05 6.75 -16.82
CA GLU A 679 -22.65 8.08 -16.67
C GLU A 679 -22.92 8.42 -15.21
N GLU A 680 -23.50 7.49 -14.45
CA GLU A 680 -23.81 7.67 -13.02
C GLU A 680 -22.55 7.99 -12.23
N TYR A 681 -21.51 7.16 -12.35
CA TYR A 681 -20.28 7.35 -11.60
C TYR A 681 -19.44 8.54 -12.08
N SER A 682 -19.49 8.88 -13.35
CA SER A 682 -18.85 10.12 -13.85
C SER A 682 -19.51 11.38 -13.25
N ARG A 683 -20.84 11.37 -13.04
CA ARG A 683 -21.54 12.47 -12.35
C ARG A 683 -21.13 12.59 -10.88
N LEU A 684 -20.78 11.48 -10.24
CA LEU A 684 -20.25 11.45 -8.87
C LEU A 684 -18.74 11.85 -8.79
N GLY A 685 -18.15 12.31 -9.91
CA GLY A 685 -16.75 12.75 -9.95
C GLY A 685 -15.72 11.63 -10.03
N ILE A 686 -16.14 10.37 -10.24
CA ILE A 686 -15.22 9.24 -10.40
C ILE A 686 -14.75 9.24 -11.86
N ASN A 687 -13.43 9.24 -12.08
CA ASN A 687 -12.83 9.36 -13.40
C ASN A 687 -11.64 8.43 -13.59
N GLY A 688 -11.19 8.25 -14.84
CA GLY A 688 -10.00 7.48 -15.21
C GLY A 688 -10.03 6.02 -14.77
N PRO A 689 -8.93 5.45 -14.27
CA PRO A 689 -8.86 4.05 -13.84
C PRO A 689 -9.86 3.68 -12.74
N ASP A 690 -10.17 4.61 -11.83
CA ASP A 690 -11.15 4.41 -10.77
C ASP A 690 -12.56 4.22 -11.33
N LEU A 691 -12.94 4.96 -12.37
CA LEU A 691 -14.23 4.81 -13.06
C LEU A 691 -14.35 3.41 -13.68
N LYS A 692 -13.32 2.98 -14.40
CA LYS A 692 -13.27 1.67 -15.03
C LYS A 692 -13.53 0.53 -14.04
N VAL A 693 -12.78 0.53 -12.95
CA VAL A 693 -12.88 -0.50 -11.89
C VAL A 693 -14.24 -0.46 -11.19
N SER A 694 -14.81 0.73 -11.01
CA SER A 694 -16.13 0.91 -10.39
C SER A 694 -17.26 0.29 -11.22
N VAL A 695 -17.15 0.30 -12.54
CA VAL A 695 -18.15 -0.27 -13.47
C VAL A 695 -18.04 -1.78 -13.58
N TYR A 696 -16.93 -2.37 -13.21
CA TYR A 696 -16.76 -3.83 -13.27
C TYR A 696 -17.82 -4.58 -12.45
N GLY A 697 -18.07 -4.13 -11.22
CA GLY A 697 -19.04 -4.78 -10.35
C GLY A 697 -20.45 -4.88 -10.94
N PRO A 698 -21.10 -3.79 -11.38
CA PRO A 698 -22.42 -3.83 -11.99
C PRO A 698 -22.50 -4.72 -13.24
N VAL A 699 -21.49 -4.68 -14.11
CA VAL A 699 -21.47 -5.50 -15.33
C VAL A 699 -21.29 -6.98 -15.01
N LEU A 700 -20.40 -7.30 -14.05
CA LEU A 700 -20.26 -8.66 -13.55
C LEU A 700 -21.53 -9.15 -12.83
N GLY A 701 -22.24 -8.25 -12.12
CA GLY A 701 -23.51 -8.55 -11.50
C GLY A 701 -24.51 -9.04 -12.52
N LYS A 702 -24.66 -8.28 -13.59
CA LYS A 702 -25.57 -8.66 -14.67
C LYS A 702 -25.14 -9.94 -15.41
N PHE A 703 -23.82 -10.12 -15.59
CA PHE A 703 -23.27 -11.36 -16.13
C PHE A 703 -23.56 -12.57 -15.21
N ALA A 704 -23.48 -12.39 -13.91
CA ALA A 704 -23.72 -13.44 -12.92
C ALA A 704 -25.18 -13.93 -12.89
N ASP A 705 -26.15 -13.10 -13.27
CA ASP A 705 -27.55 -13.49 -13.38
C ASP A 705 -27.74 -14.61 -14.42
N TYR A 706 -26.87 -14.66 -15.42
CA TYR A 706 -26.91 -15.61 -16.52
C TYR A 706 -25.83 -16.71 -16.45
N TYR A 707 -25.11 -16.80 -15.33
CA TYR A 707 -24.01 -17.72 -15.20
C TYR A 707 -24.47 -19.18 -15.01
N PRO A 708 -23.87 -20.19 -15.70
CA PRO A 708 -22.76 -20.09 -16.65
C PRO A 708 -23.21 -19.53 -18.02
N VAL A 709 -22.40 -18.60 -18.58
CA VAL A 709 -22.66 -18.02 -19.90
C VAL A 709 -21.89 -18.79 -20.96
N LYS A 710 -22.57 -19.10 -22.09
CA LYS A 710 -21.98 -19.81 -23.23
C LYS A 710 -22.27 -19.07 -24.54
N THR A 711 -21.42 -19.29 -25.54
CA THR A 711 -21.73 -18.87 -26.91
C THR A 711 -22.88 -19.72 -27.48
N ALA A 712 -23.49 -19.30 -28.57
CA ALA A 712 -24.47 -20.12 -29.33
C ALA A 712 -23.89 -21.47 -29.77
N THR A 713 -22.55 -21.62 -29.85
CA THR A 713 -21.86 -22.87 -30.16
C THR A 713 -21.51 -23.70 -28.93
N GLY A 714 -21.90 -23.29 -27.71
CA GLY A 714 -21.72 -24.02 -26.48
C GLY A 714 -20.37 -23.78 -25.76
N LYS A 715 -19.51 -22.92 -26.27
CA LYS A 715 -18.22 -22.56 -25.60
C LYS A 715 -18.51 -21.66 -24.42
N GLU A 716 -17.91 -21.97 -23.27
CA GLU A 716 -17.99 -21.12 -22.05
C GLU A 716 -17.32 -19.76 -22.26
N ILE A 717 -17.96 -18.72 -21.72
CA ILE A 717 -17.51 -17.34 -21.75
C ILE A 717 -16.89 -17.01 -20.41
N ASP A 718 -15.61 -16.59 -20.45
CA ASP A 718 -14.90 -16.08 -19.29
C ASP A 718 -15.45 -14.69 -18.89
N PRO A 719 -15.69 -14.39 -17.61
CA PRO A 719 -16.05 -13.05 -17.13
C PRO A 719 -15.14 -11.93 -17.61
N GLN A 720 -13.90 -12.25 -18.00
CA GLN A 720 -12.97 -11.30 -18.62
C GLN A 720 -13.57 -10.60 -19.85
N GLN A 721 -14.38 -11.31 -20.64
CA GLN A 721 -15.01 -10.72 -21.82
C GLN A 721 -16.05 -9.64 -21.46
N ALA A 722 -16.76 -9.83 -20.34
CA ALA A 722 -17.65 -8.79 -19.81
C ALA A 722 -16.87 -7.57 -19.30
N LEU A 723 -15.68 -7.77 -18.72
CA LEU A 723 -14.78 -6.67 -18.30
C LEU A 723 -14.15 -5.93 -19.48
N ASP A 724 -13.83 -6.64 -20.55
CA ASP A 724 -13.30 -6.04 -21.78
C ASP A 724 -14.36 -5.15 -22.43
N LEU A 725 -15.65 -5.56 -22.39
CA LEU A 725 -16.79 -4.76 -22.85
C LEU A 725 -16.88 -3.40 -22.15
N VAL A 726 -16.59 -3.34 -20.83
CA VAL A 726 -16.55 -2.05 -20.09
C VAL A 726 -15.48 -1.12 -20.69
N THR A 727 -14.35 -1.69 -21.08
CA THR A 727 -13.28 -0.92 -21.72
C THR A 727 -13.72 -0.36 -23.07
N ASP A 728 -14.42 -1.17 -23.88
CA ASP A 728 -14.92 -0.75 -25.18
C ASP A 728 -15.94 0.40 -25.04
N VAL A 729 -16.86 0.28 -24.09
CA VAL A 729 -17.86 1.34 -23.81
C VAL A 729 -17.21 2.64 -23.32
N LEU A 730 -16.20 2.56 -22.46
CA LEU A 730 -15.43 3.74 -22.02
C LEU A 730 -14.71 4.41 -23.21
N ASN A 731 -14.15 3.63 -24.10
CA ASN A 731 -13.49 4.12 -25.30
C ASN A 731 -14.48 4.79 -26.25
N GLU A 732 -15.65 4.16 -26.49
CA GLU A 732 -16.73 4.75 -27.29
C GLU A 732 -17.15 6.12 -26.73
N LYS A 733 -17.34 6.20 -25.41
CA LYS A 733 -17.68 7.46 -24.74
C LYS A 733 -16.58 8.51 -24.91
N PHE A 734 -15.31 8.14 -24.73
CA PHE A 734 -14.20 9.06 -24.93
C PHE A 734 -14.16 9.59 -26.36
N LEU A 735 -14.32 8.73 -27.37
CA LEU A 735 -14.34 9.12 -28.77
C LEU A 735 -15.50 10.07 -29.07
N GLN A 736 -16.67 9.84 -28.48
CA GLN A 736 -17.86 10.69 -28.64
C GLN A 736 -17.66 12.06 -27.99
N GLU A 737 -17.19 12.11 -26.74
CA GLU A 737 -16.95 13.35 -26.00
C GLU A 737 -15.83 14.19 -26.62
N ALA A 738 -14.84 13.56 -27.22
CA ALA A 738 -13.76 14.21 -27.95
C ALA A 738 -14.15 14.62 -29.39
N GLY A 739 -15.29 14.12 -29.91
CA GLY A 739 -15.74 14.35 -31.29
C GLY A 739 -14.90 13.68 -32.35
N ILE A 740 -14.20 12.57 -32.01
CA ILE A 740 -13.17 11.92 -32.85
C ILE A 740 -13.57 10.48 -33.25
N GLN A 741 -14.88 10.19 -33.38
CA GLN A 741 -15.38 8.82 -33.65
C GLN A 741 -14.80 8.22 -34.95
N ASN A 742 -14.44 9.06 -35.92
CA ASN A 742 -13.89 8.63 -37.20
C ASN A 742 -12.34 8.63 -37.25
N ALA A 743 -11.64 8.87 -36.12
CA ALA A 743 -10.19 8.83 -36.04
C ALA A 743 -9.68 7.39 -36.04
N ASP A 744 -8.44 7.20 -36.51
CA ASP A 744 -7.76 5.92 -36.36
C ASP A 744 -7.50 5.60 -34.88
N LYS A 745 -7.34 4.32 -34.57
CA LYS A 745 -7.22 3.80 -33.20
C LYS A 745 -5.96 4.32 -32.50
N GLU A 746 -4.89 4.51 -33.23
CA GLU A 746 -3.61 5.01 -32.72
C GLU A 746 -3.73 6.47 -32.30
N THR A 747 -4.39 7.31 -33.12
CA THR A 747 -4.74 8.68 -32.77
C THR A 747 -5.63 8.75 -31.51
N ALA A 748 -6.66 7.90 -31.45
CA ALA A 748 -7.55 7.83 -30.30
C ALA A 748 -6.81 7.41 -29.04
N ALA A 749 -5.95 6.39 -29.12
CA ALA A 749 -5.12 5.93 -28.00
C ALA A 749 -4.15 7.01 -27.52
N TYR A 750 -3.49 7.71 -28.41
CA TYR A 750 -2.60 8.81 -28.08
C TYR A 750 -3.33 9.97 -27.38
N LEU A 751 -4.48 10.40 -27.91
CA LEU A 751 -5.27 11.47 -27.29
C LEU A 751 -5.83 11.07 -25.92
N ASN A 752 -6.22 9.80 -25.75
CA ASN A 752 -6.66 9.29 -24.46
C ASN A 752 -5.51 9.27 -23.42
N LEU A 753 -4.30 8.87 -23.83
CA LEU A 753 -3.12 8.98 -22.96
C LEU A 753 -2.86 10.44 -22.56
N LEU A 754 -2.91 11.36 -23.51
CA LEU A 754 -2.67 12.78 -23.25
C LEU A 754 -3.72 13.38 -22.33
N ALA A 755 -4.98 13.00 -22.49
CA ALA A 755 -6.08 13.43 -21.62
C ALA A 755 -5.97 12.86 -20.20
N THR A 756 -5.53 11.59 -20.08
CA THR A 756 -5.45 10.87 -18.81
C THR A 756 -4.21 11.25 -17.98
N PHE A 757 -3.10 11.56 -18.64
CA PHE A 757 -1.80 11.83 -18.00
C PHE A 757 -1.24 13.21 -18.34
N PRO A 758 -1.76 14.29 -17.72
CA PRO A 758 -1.29 15.67 -17.99
C PRO A 758 0.20 15.88 -17.71
N ASN A 759 0.82 15.06 -16.87
CA ASN A 759 2.28 15.08 -16.60
C ASN A 759 3.11 14.43 -17.71
N ILE A 760 2.49 13.92 -18.77
CA ILE A 760 3.07 13.24 -19.93
C ILE A 760 3.95 12.03 -19.63
N GLN A 761 4.10 11.65 -18.38
CA GLN A 761 4.86 10.47 -17.92
C GLN A 761 3.99 9.62 -16.99
N THR A 762 4.05 8.31 -17.19
CA THR A 762 3.37 7.33 -16.34
C THR A 762 4.04 5.97 -16.43
N GLU A 763 3.72 5.05 -15.52
CA GLU A 763 4.19 3.67 -15.62
C GLU A 763 3.56 2.95 -16.83
N TYR A 764 4.31 2.03 -17.42
CA TYR A 764 3.87 1.25 -18.60
C TYR A 764 2.51 0.56 -18.39
N GLU A 765 2.30 -0.05 -17.23
CA GLU A 765 1.04 -0.75 -16.92
C GLU A 765 -0.15 0.22 -16.79
N GLU A 766 0.07 1.43 -16.32
CA GLU A 766 -0.99 2.45 -16.26
C GLU A 766 -1.38 2.95 -17.63
N ALA A 767 -0.39 3.22 -18.45
CA ALA A 767 -0.63 3.58 -19.84
C ALA A 767 -1.34 2.46 -20.59
N ARG A 768 -0.95 1.20 -20.35
CA ARG A 768 -1.60 0.03 -20.93
C ARG A 768 -3.10 -0.02 -20.57
N LEU A 769 -3.44 0.26 -19.32
CA LEU A 769 -4.85 0.30 -18.90
C LEU A 769 -5.66 1.42 -19.57
N ALA A 770 -5.00 2.55 -19.87
CA ALA A 770 -5.64 3.68 -20.56
C ALA A 770 -5.73 3.50 -22.09
N THR A 771 -4.88 2.66 -22.70
CA THR A 771 -4.78 2.53 -24.17
C THR A 771 -5.42 1.29 -24.77
N VAL A 772 -6.06 0.42 -23.99
CA VAL A 772 -6.71 -0.77 -24.54
C VAL A 772 -7.96 -0.34 -25.34
N PHE A 773 -7.74 -0.01 -26.62
CA PHE A 773 -8.80 0.21 -27.61
C PHE A 773 -9.01 -1.09 -28.39
N GLY A 774 -9.98 -1.89 -28.01
CA GLY A 774 -10.43 -3.08 -28.75
C GLY A 774 -9.34 -4.13 -29.07
N GLY A 775 -8.30 -4.25 -28.21
CA GLY A 775 -7.25 -5.27 -28.35
C GLY A 775 -6.28 -5.11 -29.54
N LEU A 776 -6.40 -4.07 -30.36
CA LEU A 776 -5.64 -3.89 -31.59
C LEU A 776 -4.47 -2.90 -31.50
N VAL A 777 -4.46 -2.01 -30.51
CA VAL A 777 -3.36 -1.04 -30.30
C VAL A 777 -2.63 -1.41 -29.03
N THR A 778 -1.33 -1.65 -29.13
CA THR A 778 -0.46 -1.91 -27.98
C THR A 778 0.49 -0.74 -27.75
N LEU A 779 0.95 -0.53 -26.52
CA LEU A 779 1.97 0.48 -26.24
C LEU A 779 3.26 0.22 -26.99
N ASP A 780 3.60 -1.03 -27.28
CA ASP A 780 4.79 -1.37 -28.02
C ASP A 780 4.69 -0.94 -29.50
N THR A 781 3.48 -0.92 -30.09
CA THR A 781 3.26 -0.36 -31.44
C THR A 781 3.31 1.17 -31.46
N LEU A 782 2.93 1.81 -30.35
CA LEU A 782 2.99 3.27 -30.20
C LEU A 782 4.39 3.80 -29.86
N ASP A 783 5.30 2.95 -29.37
CA ASP A 783 6.65 3.33 -28.94
C ASP A 783 7.52 3.82 -30.11
N VAL A 784 8.55 4.62 -29.80
CA VAL A 784 9.57 5.08 -30.77
C VAL A 784 10.33 3.94 -31.45
N LYS A 785 10.43 2.79 -30.77
CA LYS A 785 10.99 1.55 -31.31
C LYS A 785 9.96 0.70 -32.06
N GLY A 786 8.71 1.09 -31.99
CA GLY A 786 7.59 0.46 -32.65
C GLY A 786 7.26 1.10 -34.00
N GLN A 787 5.97 1.10 -34.37
CA GLN A 787 5.52 1.52 -35.69
C GLN A 787 5.23 3.03 -35.82
N TYR A 788 4.77 3.67 -34.71
CA TYR A 788 4.14 4.99 -34.77
C TYR A 788 4.95 6.09 -34.05
N GLY A 789 5.78 5.77 -33.07
CA GLY A 789 6.61 6.73 -32.37
C GLY A 789 5.82 7.85 -31.64
N LEU A 790 4.72 7.50 -31.03
CA LEU A 790 3.86 8.42 -30.29
C LEU A 790 4.26 8.54 -28.81
N ILE A 791 4.92 7.52 -28.29
CA ILE A 791 5.45 7.46 -26.93
C ILE A 791 6.89 6.99 -26.92
N GLU A 792 7.61 7.24 -25.84
CA GLU A 792 8.96 6.74 -25.59
C GLU A 792 8.99 5.90 -24.32
N LYS A 793 9.37 4.62 -24.42
CA LYS A 793 9.50 3.71 -23.29
C LYS A 793 10.89 3.81 -22.68
N LYS A 794 10.97 4.11 -21.37
CA LYS A 794 12.22 4.14 -20.58
C LYS A 794 12.10 3.25 -19.34
N GLY A 795 12.60 2.02 -19.46
CA GLY A 795 12.51 1.04 -18.38
C GLY A 795 11.06 0.65 -18.07
N LYS A 796 10.56 1.01 -16.87
CA LYS A 796 9.17 0.76 -16.47
C LYS A 796 8.22 1.90 -16.80
N ASP A 797 8.72 3.04 -17.24
CA ASP A 797 7.92 4.23 -17.48
C ASP A 797 7.77 4.48 -18.99
N ILE A 798 6.71 5.17 -19.35
CA ILE A 798 6.50 5.72 -20.68
C ILE A 798 6.41 7.25 -20.60
N ARG A 799 6.77 7.89 -21.71
CA ARG A 799 6.62 9.33 -21.92
C ARG A 799 5.87 9.58 -23.23
N ILE A 800 4.84 10.41 -23.18
CA ILE A 800 4.10 10.83 -24.36
C ILE A 800 4.92 11.91 -25.08
N LEU A 801 5.01 11.85 -26.41
CA LEU A 801 5.81 12.77 -27.21
C LEU A 801 4.95 13.82 -27.91
N SER A 802 5.36 15.09 -27.84
CA SER A 802 4.73 16.22 -28.55
C SER A 802 5.13 16.26 -30.03
N ALA A 803 4.47 17.10 -30.84
CA ALA A 803 4.80 17.31 -32.23
C ALA A 803 6.27 17.71 -32.42
N ARG A 804 6.76 18.62 -31.60
CA ARG A 804 8.16 19.11 -31.64
C ARG A 804 9.16 18.04 -31.28
N GLU A 805 8.89 17.25 -30.28
CA GLU A 805 9.79 16.17 -29.85
C GLU A 805 9.87 15.07 -30.88
N ARG A 806 8.76 14.70 -31.51
CA ARG A 806 8.71 13.70 -32.58
C ARG A 806 9.47 14.19 -33.82
N HIS A 807 9.34 15.47 -34.19
CA HIS A 807 10.10 16.05 -35.31
C HIS A 807 11.58 16.13 -34.95
N ALA A 808 11.96 16.57 -33.76
CA ALA A 808 13.38 16.63 -33.34
C ALA A 808 14.06 15.26 -33.31
N GLN A 809 13.30 14.19 -33.09
CA GLN A 809 13.78 12.80 -33.13
C GLN A 809 13.72 12.18 -34.54
N GLY A 810 13.29 12.92 -35.56
CA GLY A 810 13.17 12.43 -36.93
C GLY A 810 12.06 11.40 -37.17
N ILE A 811 11.08 11.32 -36.22
CA ILE A 811 9.97 10.37 -36.32
C ILE A 811 8.94 10.84 -37.34
N ILE A 812 8.68 12.15 -37.40
CA ILE A 812 7.84 12.80 -38.41
C ILE A 812 8.58 13.94 -39.05
N ASP A 813 8.41 14.08 -40.39
CA ASP A 813 8.84 15.23 -41.15
C ASP A 813 7.63 15.89 -41.82
N PRO A 814 7.31 17.14 -41.48
CA PRO A 814 6.16 17.83 -42.03
C PRO A 814 6.24 18.05 -43.57
N TYR A 815 7.40 17.92 -44.15
CA TYR A 815 7.64 18.03 -45.60
C TYR A 815 7.71 16.69 -46.34
N ASP A 816 7.89 15.57 -45.61
CA ASP A 816 7.85 14.21 -46.16
C ASP A 816 6.60 13.45 -45.68
N THR A 817 5.56 13.45 -46.50
CA THR A 817 4.28 12.79 -46.14
C THR A 817 4.38 11.28 -46.01
N LYS A 818 5.47 10.62 -46.39
CA LYS A 818 5.71 9.19 -46.15
C LYS A 818 5.93 8.87 -44.69
N THR A 819 6.33 9.86 -43.89
CA THR A 819 6.51 9.72 -42.47
C THR A 819 5.19 9.83 -41.68
N LEU A 820 4.13 10.31 -42.33
CA LEU A 820 2.81 10.56 -41.71
C LEU A 820 1.88 9.37 -41.94
N LYS A 821 1.57 8.62 -40.90
CA LYS A 821 0.80 7.36 -40.93
C LYS A 821 -0.58 7.43 -40.32
N THR A 822 -0.81 8.36 -39.38
CA THR A 822 -2.02 8.48 -38.58
C THR A 822 -2.57 9.91 -38.65
N VAL A 823 -3.84 10.11 -38.28
CA VAL A 823 -4.44 11.45 -38.26
C VAL A 823 -3.68 12.39 -37.33
N ILE A 824 -3.17 11.90 -36.17
CA ILE A 824 -2.37 12.74 -35.27
C ILE A 824 -1.03 13.13 -35.88
N ASP A 825 -0.44 12.34 -36.81
CA ASP A 825 0.76 12.72 -37.50
C ASP A 825 0.52 13.94 -38.42
N TYR A 826 -0.61 13.93 -39.16
CA TYR A 826 -1.04 15.09 -39.96
C TYR A 826 -1.33 16.32 -39.12
N VAL A 827 -1.91 16.15 -37.93
CA VAL A 827 -2.13 17.26 -36.97
C VAL A 827 -0.79 17.83 -36.49
N HIS A 828 0.15 16.98 -36.12
CA HIS A 828 1.49 17.41 -35.70
C HIS A 828 2.25 18.10 -36.84
N ALA A 829 2.17 17.54 -38.05
CA ALA A 829 2.78 18.16 -39.25
C ALA A 829 2.16 19.52 -39.54
N ALA A 830 0.83 19.65 -39.46
CA ALA A 830 0.13 20.92 -39.70
C ALA A 830 0.52 22.01 -38.69
N ILE A 831 0.70 21.66 -37.43
CA ILE A 831 1.17 22.57 -36.38
C ILE A 831 2.59 23.05 -36.69
N LEU A 832 3.49 22.15 -37.05
CA LEU A 832 4.87 22.48 -37.37
C LEU A 832 4.99 23.32 -38.64
N LEU A 833 4.19 23.03 -39.69
CA LEU A 833 4.14 23.81 -40.92
C LEU A 833 3.59 25.20 -40.69
N TYR A 834 2.53 25.34 -39.90
CA TYR A 834 1.93 26.64 -39.57
C TYR A 834 2.91 27.53 -38.83
N GLU A 835 3.69 26.99 -37.91
CA GLU A 835 4.73 27.73 -37.18
C GLU A 835 5.84 28.27 -38.10
N ARG A 836 6.29 27.44 -39.04
CA ARG A 836 7.46 27.74 -39.89
C ARG A 836 7.13 28.46 -41.22
N GLY A 837 6.07 28.04 -41.83
CA GLY A 837 5.71 28.46 -43.21
C GLY A 837 4.34 29.13 -43.32
N GLY A 838 3.65 29.34 -42.18
CA GLY A 838 2.35 30.00 -42.15
C GLY A 838 1.22 29.19 -42.79
N LEU A 839 0.08 29.85 -43.00
CA LEU A 839 -1.18 29.23 -43.43
C LEU A 839 -1.10 28.59 -44.84
N ILE A 840 -0.29 29.16 -45.74
CA ILE A 840 -0.24 28.68 -47.15
C ILE A 840 0.26 27.26 -47.23
N GLN A 841 1.41 26.94 -46.59
CA GLN A 841 1.97 25.61 -46.62
C GLN A 841 1.10 24.59 -45.88
N THR A 842 0.46 25.01 -44.78
CA THR A 842 -0.46 24.15 -44.02
C THR A 842 -1.72 23.84 -44.82
N LYS A 843 -2.33 24.84 -45.52
CA LYS A 843 -3.48 24.60 -46.41
C LYS A 843 -3.14 23.68 -47.58
N ARG A 844 -1.93 23.78 -48.11
CA ARG A 844 -1.44 22.86 -49.19
C ARG A 844 -1.45 21.43 -48.70
N LEU A 845 -0.88 21.13 -47.53
CA LEU A 845 -0.90 19.77 -46.93
C LEU A 845 -2.34 19.27 -46.72
N ILE A 846 -3.22 20.11 -46.15
CA ILE A 846 -4.61 19.77 -45.90
C ILE A 846 -5.37 19.43 -47.18
N GLN A 847 -5.21 20.22 -48.26
CA GLN A 847 -5.86 20.00 -49.55
C GLN A 847 -5.29 18.79 -50.29
N GLU A 848 -3.95 18.64 -50.36
CA GLU A 848 -3.30 17.50 -51.01
C GLU A 848 -3.69 16.15 -50.39
N LYS A 849 -4.01 16.13 -49.09
CA LYS A 849 -4.42 14.92 -48.34
C LYS A 849 -5.90 14.84 -48.07
N ALA A 850 -6.70 15.77 -48.62
CA ALA A 850 -8.16 15.81 -48.46
C ALA A 850 -8.60 15.80 -47.00
N LEU A 851 -7.83 16.46 -46.11
CA LEU A 851 -8.08 16.47 -44.66
C LEU A 851 -9.23 17.39 -44.24
N ASP A 852 -9.70 18.25 -45.14
CA ASP A 852 -10.83 19.22 -44.96
C ASP A 852 -12.15 18.71 -45.55
N THR A 853 -12.18 17.47 -46.05
CA THR A 853 -13.39 16.88 -46.61
C THR A 853 -14.43 16.51 -45.55
N ALA A 854 -15.69 16.48 -45.95
CA ALA A 854 -16.79 16.07 -45.08
C ALA A 854 -16.56 14.63 -44.55
N GLY A 855 -16.59 14.49 -43.21
CA GLY A 855 -16.31 13.23 -42.51
C GLY A 855 -14.85 13.00 -42.15
N SER A 856 -13.91 13.87 -42.55
CA SER A 856 -12.52 13.80 -42.11
C SER A 856 -12.41 14.12 -40.59
N PRO A 857 -11.71 13.29 -39.80
CA PRO A 857 -11.54 13.54 -38.36
C PRO A 857 -10.48 14.59 -38.03
N PHE A 858 -9.73 15.08 -39.02
CA PHE A 858 -8.57 15.95 -38.83
C PHE A 858 -8.85 17.18 -37.96
N THR A 859 -9.91 17.93 -38.28
CA THR A 859 -10.27 19.13 -37.52
C THR A 859 -10.64 18.82 -36.06
N ALA A 860 -11.40 17.75 -35.86
CA ALA A 860 -11.80 17.29 -34.52
C ALA A 860 -10.59 16.81 -33.70
N VAL A 861 -9.67 16.09 -34.34
CA VAL A 861 -8.41 15.64 -33.72
C VAL A 861 -7.52 16.83 -33.37
N LEU A 862 -7.41 17.84 -34.24
CA LEU A 862 -6.67 19.08 -33.95
C LEU A 862 -7.28 19.85 -32.76
N GLN A 863 -8.61 19.93 -32.66
CA GLN A 863 -9.32 20.54 -31.53
C GLN A 863 -9.05 19.78 -30.22
N ALA A 864 -9.19 18.45 -30.24
CA ALA A 864 -8.95 17.57 -29.08
C ALA A 864 -7.47 17.67 -28.64
N TYR A 865 -6.53 17.64 -29.59
CA TYR A 865 -5.11 17.81 -29.28
C TYR A 865 -4.81 19.15 -28.63
N ALA A 866 -5.29 20.26 -29.21
CA ALA A 866 -5.10 21.60 -28.65
C ALA A 866 -5.60 21.71 -27.19
N ARG A 867 -6.78 21.12 -26.93
CA ARG A 867 -7.40 21.10 -25.58
C ARG A 867 -6.55 20.31 -24.58
N TYR A 868 -6.15 19.08 -24.93
CA TYR A 868 -5.44 18.22 -24.01
C TYR A 868 -3.98 18.65 -23.83
N ALA A 869 -3.30 19.11 -24.88
CA ALA A 869 -1.95 19.63 -24.83
C ALA A 869 -1.79 20.87 -23.94
N GLU A 870 -2.78 21.77 -23.96
CA GLU A 870 -2.83 22.94 -23.06
C GLU A 870 -2.89 22.56 -21.57
N ASN A 871 -3.61 21.51 -21.25
CA ASN A 871 -3.79 21.03 -19.88
C ASN A 871 -2.56 20.26 -19.33
N THR A 872 -1.52 20.04 -20.16
CA THR A 872 -0.30 19.38 -19.72
C THR A 872 0.60 20.30 -18.90
N THR A 873 1.48 19.70 -18.10
CA THR A 873 2.54 20.44 -17.39
C THR A 873 3.78 20.67 -18.24
N ASN A 874 3.83 20.12 -19.47
CA ASN A 874 5.00 20.15 -20.36
C ASN A 874 4.96 21.34 -21.32
N GLU A 875 6.06 22.07 -21.38
CA GLU A 875 6.19 23.29 -22.19
C GLU A 875 6.12 23.04 -23.71
N ASN A 876 6.57 21.88 -24.22
CA ASN A 876 6.48 21.58 -25.65
C ASN A 876 5.02 21.38 -26.07
N PHE A 877 4.22 20.69 -25.31
CA PHE A 877 2.79 20.54 -25.54
C PHE A 877 2.04 21.87 -25.47
N LYS A 878 2.36 22.72 -24.49
CA LYS A 878 1.77 24.06 -24.40
C LYS A 878 2.10 24.93 -25.62
N LYS A 879 3.34 24.84 -26.12
CA LYS A 879 3.74 25.51 -27.36
C LYS A 879 2.98 24.99 -28.56
N ASP A 880 2.82 23.66 -28.68
CA ASP A 880 2.02 23.04 -29.73
C ASP A 880 0.55 23.53 -29.66
N ALA A 881 -0.05 23.59 -28.48
CA ALA A 881 -1.40 24.09 -28.26
C ALA A 881 -1.53 25.59 -28.63
N ALA A 882 -0.53 26.38 -28.28
CA ALA A 882 -0.50 27.83 -28.64
C ALA A 882 -0.45 28.07 -30.17
N ILE A 883 0.08 27.12 -30.95
CA ILE A 883 0.08 27.18 -32.42
C ILE A 883 -1.21 26.55 -32.99
N ALA A 884 -1.71 25.48 -32.40
CA ALA A 884 -2.92 24.80 -32.87
C ALA A 884 -4.18 25.71 -32.79
N LYS A 885 -4.31 26.56 -31.78
CA LYS A 885 -5.43 27.46 -31.60
C LYS A 885 -5.59 28.49 -32.73
N PRO A 886 -4.57 29.31 -33.08
CA PRO A 886 -4.66 30.22 -34.22
C PRO A 886 -4.78 29.49 -35.57
N LEU A 887 -4.21 28.30 -35.72
CA LEU A 887 -4.41 27.45 -36.88
C LEU A 887 -5.90 27.07 -37.06
N LEU A 888 -6.59 26.64 -36.00
CA LEU A 888 -8.04 26.36 -36.01
C LEU A 888 -8.84 27.57 -36.44
N THR A 889 -8.55 28.75 -35.90
CA THR A 889 -9.21 30.02 -36.27
C THR A 889 -8.95 30.33 -37.75
N ALA A 890 -7.73 30.17 -38.24
CA ALA A 890 -7.37 30.44 -39.65
C ALA A 890 -8.01 29.43 -40.63
N LEU A 891 -8.45 28.25 -40.13
CA LEU A 891 -9.22 27.28 -40.91
C LEU A 891 -10.74 27.52 -40.83
N GLY A 892 -11.19 28.62 -40.23
CA GLY A 892 -12.60 28.99 -40.05
C GLY A 892 -13.34 28.14 -39.00
N LYS A 893 -12.61 27.56 -38.07
CA LYS A 893 -13.15 26.76 -36.95
C LYS A 893 -12.83 27.44 -35.62
N THR A 894 -13.85 27.66 -34.82
CA THR A 894 -13.69 28.09 -33.41
C THR A 894 -13.44 26.88 -32.51
N LEU A 895 -12.59 27.05 -31.49
CA LEU A 895 -12.51 26.09 -30.41
C LEU A 895 -13.85 26.12 -29.67
N GLU A 896 -14.64 25.07 -29.78
CA GLU A 896 -15.72 24.80 -28.86
C GLU A 896 -15.08 24.51 -27.49
N LEU A 897 -15.10 25.52 -26.63
CA LEU A 897 -14.86 25.28 -25.21
C LEU A 897 -15.99 24.37 -24.74
N ALA A 898 -15.63 23.16 -24.32
CA ALA A 898 -16.58 22.42 -23.50
C ALA A 898 -17.09 23.37 -22.40
N PRO A 899 -18.39 23.41 -22.13
CA PRO A 899 -18.90 24.25 -21.05
C PRO A 899 -18.03 23.91 -19.84
N LYS A 900 -17.48 24.95 -19.19
CA LYS A 900 -16.92 24.76 -17.84
C LYS A 900 -18.02 24.02 -17.10
N LYS A 901 -17.81 22.78 -16.72
CA LYS A 901 -18.67 22.13 -15.76
C LYS A 901 -18.66 23.05 -14.56
N GLU A 902 -19.66 23.89 -14.44
CA GLU A 902 -20.02 24.43 -13.15
C GLU A 902 -20.37 23.22 -12.33
N GLU A 903 -19.48 22.87 -11.43
CA GLU A 903 -19.71 21.87 -10.39
C GLU A 903 -20.74 22.47 -9.43
N ARG A 904 -21.97 22.51 -9.86
CA ARG A 904 -23.13 22.78 -8.99
C ARG A 904 -23.72 21.44 -8.60
N LEU A 905 -23.25 20.95 -7.48
CA LEU A 905 -23.93 19.90 -6.70
C LEU A 905 -25.34 20.32 -6.23
N ASP A 906 -25.66 21.61 -6.32
CA ASP A 906 -26.93 22.18 -5.84
C ASP A 906 -28.16 21.77 -6.66
N HIS A 907 -28.01 21.25 -7.88
CA HIS A 907 -29.13 20.84 -8.73
C HIS A 907 -29.70 19.46 -8.40
N TYR A 908 -28.98 18.65 -7.62
CA TYR A 908 -29.42 17.27 -7.30
C TYR A 908 -30.29 17.18 -6.02
N PHE A 909 -30.53 18.27 -5.33
CA PHE A 909 -31.22 18.26 -4.03
C PHE A 909 -32.61 18.89 -4.05
N ARG A 910 -33.22 19.17 -5.22
CA ARG A 910 -34.52 19.81 -5.29
C ARG A 910 -35.65 19.03 -5.93
N GLU A 911 -35.43 17.85 -6.50
CA GLU A 911 -36.57 17.05 -7.03
C GLU A 911 -36.29 15.53 -6.84
N SER A 912 -36.71 15.00 -5.70
CA SER A 912 -37.38 13.72 -5.53
C SER A 912 -37.74 13.51 -4.05
#